data_160757547a84a9a1cc4d93ced9e0e37a
#
_entry.id   160757547a84a9a1cc4d93ced9e0e37a
#
_cell.length_a   1.000
_cell.length_b   1.000
_cell.length_c   1.000
_cell.angle_alpha   90.00
_cell.angle_beta   90.00
_cell.angle_gamma   90.00
#
_symmetry.space_group_name_H-M   'P 1'
#
loop_
_entity.id
_entity.type
_entity.pdbx_description
1 polymer ?
#
loop_
_entity_poly.entity_id
_entity_poly.type
_entity_poly.pdbx_seq_one_letter_code
_entity_poly.pdbx_strand_id
1 'polypeptide(L)'
;MFIGEGGLRLENLRFSSIFKYSDISLALGIILIVVMMIVPLPPFFLDILLTFNLSFSLALLLISIYIKEALEISAFPSILLFATLFRLSLSISATRLILLNGYAGEVINAFGRFVVGGNYIVGLVIFLILIVIQFVVITNGTQRVAEVAARFTLDAMPGKQMSIDADLNAGLITEEDARNRRRQIEQEADFYGAMDGASKFVRGDAVAAIIITAVNFLGGWLIGMLQRGMDFQGALQAYALLTVGNGLVNQVSSLLVSTATGLIVTRSASEENLGKDFTKQVFSSSKVMGILAGVFLALGIIPGLPKFTFFLFALLMGISSYLLRMVPSGRIEVKEKEVSAGKSIESVMPLVTVDPMELEIGYGLIPIADKSQGGDLFERITMVRRQIAQELGIIVPPIRIRDNIQLRPNSYTIKIRGVDVAKGEIIPGYLMVINPEDLKVEGIDTKEPIFGLPARWVPIEARSLIEGKGYTVIEGSAVIATHLTEIIKQHGDELLTRQDVQRLIDVVRENYPAVADDALNQLSLGEIQRLLQALLRERVPLRDLVTILEIASDTARVTKDLEIMLQRVREGLGRIISREWATPEGTLPVILIDPKTEEKLVSSLFKTDQGTVLSLEPESWQNLINRTSALIEESTKKGFQPVIVTSSQLRLPLKRLLERFFPQISVLAYSEIDRTLKLENIGVIML
;
A
#
# COMPACT_ATOMS: atom_id res chain seq x y z
N MET A 1 39.40 -27.13 -55.71
CA MET A 1 38.12 -27.25 -56.39
C MET A 1 37.17 -26.25 -55.73
N PHE A 2 36.93 -25.14 -56.37
CA PHE A 2 36.12 -23.97 -55.94
C PHE A 2 34.67 -24.25 -56.23
N ILE A 3 33.75 -24.07 -55.25
CA ILE A 3 32.32 -23.81 -55.41
C ILE A 3 31.95 -23.29 -53.99
N GLY A 4 31.44 -22.13 -53.69
CA GLY A 4 30.72 -21.07 -54.37
C GLY A 4 30.00 -20.38 -53.24
N GLU A 5 30.62 -19.29 -52.67
CA GLU A 5 29.94 -18.37 -51.72
C GLU A 5 29.23 -17.29 -52.58
N GLY A 6 27.93 -17.41 -52.78
CA GLY A 6 27.22 -16.47 -53.62
C GLY A 6 25.70 -16.43 -53.45
N GLY A 7 25.20 -16.62 -52.24
CA GLY A 7 23.71 -16.72 -52.05
C GLY A 7 23.05 -15.89 -50.99
N LEU A 8 23.76 -15.08 -50.17
CA LEU A 8 23.20 -14.43 -48.99
C LEU A 8 23.35 -12.90 -48.90
N ARG A 9 23.59 -12.21 -50.03
CA ARG A 9 23.83 -10.74 -50.00
C ARG A 9 22.69 -9.88 -50.64
N LEU A 10 21.61 -10.45 -51.10
CA LEU A 10 20.56 -9.69 -51.77
C LEU A 10 19.31 -9.38 -50.91
N GLU A 11 19.12 -10.03 -49.78
CA GLU A 11 17.97 -9.75 -48.89
C GLU A 11 18.20 -8.56 -47.94
N ASN A 12 19.44 -8.28 -47.56
CA ASN A 12 19.73 -7.18 -46.62
C ASN A 12 19.71 -5.77 -47.22
N LEU A 13 19.69 -5.63 -48.52
CA LEU A 13 19.74 -4.32 -49.19
C LEU A 13 18.36 -3.71 -49.50
N ARG A 14 17.30 -4.51 -49.48
CA ARG A 14 15.92 -3.99 -49.73
C ARG A 14 15.20 -3.53 -48.47
N PHE A 15 15.49 -4.11 -47.33
CA PHE A 15 14.87 -3.68 -46.07
C PHE A 15 15.43 -2.36 -45.52
N SER A 16 16.72 -2.08 -45.69
CA SER A 16 17.36 -0.84 -45.18
C SER A 16 16.91 0.44 -45.91
N SER A 17 16.44 0.34 -47.16
CA SER A 17 15.94 1.52 -47.89
C SER A 17 14.52 1.92 -47.49
N ILE A 18 13.72 1.01 -46.98
CA ILE A 18 12.34 1.29 -46.51
C ILE A 18 12.39 2.10 -45.19
N PHE A 19 13.35 1.80 -44.31
CA PHE A 19 13.51 2.52 -43.03
C PHE A 19 14.02 3.97 -43.19
N LYS A 20 14.62 4.32 -44.31
CA LYS A 20 15.18 5.68 -44.57
C LYS A 20 14.08 6.75 -44.73
N TYR A 21 12.84 6.37 -45.01
CA TYR A 21 11.70 7.27 -45.20
C TYR A 21 10.54 7.00 -44.23
N SER A 22 10.81 6.35 -43.10
CA SER A 22 9.78 5.99 -42.12
C SER A 22 8.98 7.18 -41.61
N ASP A 23 9.66 8.32 -41.38
CA ASP A 23 9.03 9.54 -40.87
C ASP A 23 8.06 10.15 -41.90
N ILE A 24 8.44 10.13 -43.18
CA ILE A 24 7.58 10.61 -44.28
C ILE A 24 6.38 9.66 -44.45
N SER A 25 6.56 8.35 -44.33
CA SER A 25 5.49 7.38 -44.44
C SER A 25 4.49 7.51 -43.29
N LEU A 26 4.94 7.78 -42.08
CA LEU A 26 4.08 8.02 -40.93
C LEU A 26 3.25 9.31 -41.11
N ALA A 27 3.91 10.40 -41.51
CA ALA A 27 3.23 11.66 -41.77
C ALA A 27 2.19 11.53 -42.89
N LEU A 28 2.53 10.85 -43.98
CA LEU A 28 1.59 10.55 -45.07
C LEU A 28 0.42 9.70 -44.59
N GLY A 29 0.67 8.71 -43.73
CA GLY A 29 -0.35 7.87 -43.12
C GLY A 29 -1.36 8.69 -42.30
N ILE A 30 -0.89 9.63 -41.46
CA ILE A 30 -1.76 10.51 -40.65
C ILE A 30 -2.60 11.41 -41.57
N ILE A 31 -1.99 12.00 -42.62
CA ILE A 31 -2.70 12.83 -43.59
C ILE A 31 -3.78 12.00 -44.30
N LEU A 32 -3.44 10.77 -44.71
CA LEU A 32 -4.40 9.86 -45.37
C LEU A 32 -5.59 9.52 -44.48
N ILE A 33 -5.35 9.29 -43.18
CA ILE A 33 -6.41 9.04 -42.20
C ILE A 33 -7.38 10.23 -42.12
N VAL A 34 -6.86 11.46 -42.08
CA VAL A 34 -7.68 12.67 -42.05
C VAL A 34 -8.46 12.83 -43.36
N VAL A 35 -7.82 12.57 -44.49
CA VAL A 35 -8.47 12.61 -45.80
C VAL A 35 -9.59 11.60 -45.89
N MET A 36 -9.43 10.39 -45.36
CA MET A 36 -10.47 9.35 -45.32
C MET A 36 -11.71 9.76 -44.51
N MET A 37 -11.61 10.65 -43.56
CA MET A 37 -12.79 11.19 -42.86
C MET A 37 -13.64 12.11 -43.74
N ILE A 38 -13.02 12.76 -44.74
CA ILE A 38 -13.67 13.75 -45.60
C ILE A 38 -14.09 13.15 -46.93
N VAL A 39 -13.24 12.33 -47.54
CA VAL A 39 -13.47 11.75 -48.87
C VAL A 39 -14.21 10.42 -48.74
N PRO A 40 -15.31 10.22 -49.49
CA PRO A 40 -16.03 8.94 -49.49
C PRO A 40 -15.17 7.83 -50.07
N LEU A 41 -15.04 6.73 -49.33
CA LEU A 41 -14.33 5.54 -49.78
C LEU A 41 -15.29 4.57 -50.50
N PRO A 42 -14.87 3.91 -51.58
CA PRO A 42 -15.62 2.77 -52.11
C PRO A 42 -15.70 1.62 -51.09
N PRO A 43 -16.81 0.84 -51.04
CA PRO A 43 -16.98 -0.24 -50.07
C PRO A 43 -15.84 -1.27 -50.06
N PHE A 44 -15.30 -1.61 -51.22
CA PHE A 44 -14.17 -2.55 -51.34
C PHE A 44 -12.92 -2.08 -50.62
N PHE A 45 -12.56 -0.79 -50.72
CA PHE A 45 -11.42 -0.25 -49.96
C PHE A 45 -11.70 -0.19 -48.47
N LEU A 46 -12.93 0.11 -48.07
CA LEU A 46 -13.33 0.08 -46.67
C LEU A 46 -13.18 -1.33 -46.08
N ASP A 47 -13.56 -2.38 -46.80
CA ASP A 47 -13.41 -3.79 -46.36
C ASP A 47 -11.92 -4.14 -46.14
N ILE A 48 -11.04 -3.76 -47.07
CA ILE A 48 -9.58 -3.97 -46.91
C ILE A 48 -9.06 -3.27 -45.66
N LEU A 49 -9.43 -2.00 -45.46
CA LEU A 49 -8.93 -1.19 -44.33
C LEU A 49 -9.51 -1.66 -43.00
N LEU A 50 -10.77 -2.11 -42.96
CA LEU A 50 -11.36 -2.73 -41.76
C LEU A 50 -10.64 -4.03 -41.37
N THR A 51 -10.35 -4.88 -42.37
CA THR A 51 -9.59 -6.11 -42.18
C THR A 51 -8.17 -5.82 -41.68
N PHE A 52 -7.52 -4.80 -42.28
CA PHE A 52 -6.20 -4.32 -41.82
C PHE A 52 -6.25 -3.82 -40.34
N ASN A 53 -7.25 -3.01 -40.01
CA ASN A 53 -7.44 -2.50 -38.64
C ASN A 53 -7.60 -3.64 -37.62
N LEU A 54 -8.39 -4.67 -37.95
CA LEU A 54 -8.56 -5.83 -37.09
C LEU A 54 -7.26 -6.63 -36.94
N SER A 55 -6.54 -6.87 -38.04
CA SER A 55 -5.27 -7.56 -38.06
C SER A 55 -4.20 -6.79 -37.27
N PHE A 56 -4.15 -5.46 -37.43
CA PHE A 56 -3.26 -4.59 -36.71
C PHE A 56 -3.54 -4.60 -35.18
N SER A 57 -4.81 -4.54 -34.79
CA SER A 57 -5.21 -4.63 -33.38
C SER A 57 -4.83 -5.99 -32.76
N LEU A 58 -4.98 -7.08 -33.53
CA LEU A 58 -4.56 -8.41 -33.11
C LEU A 58 -3.04 -8.50 -32.98
N ALA A 59 -2.29 -7.91 -33.92
CA ALA A 59 -0.84 -7.87 -33.85
C ALA A 59 -0.36 -7.12 -32.59
N LEU A 60 -0.99 -5.98 -32.25
CA LEU A 60 -0.67 -5.25 -31.02
C LEU A 60 -0.91 -6.09 -29.76
N LEU A 61 -2.01 -6.83 -29.70
CA LEU A 61 -2.29 -7.75 -28.60
C LEU A 61 -1.22 -8.85 -28.51
N LEU A 62 -0.88 -9.49 -29.64
CA LEU A 62 0.14 -10.53 -29.65
C LEU A 62 1.50 -9.99 -29.20
N ILE A 63 1.91 -8.83 -29.71
CA ILE A 63 3.16 -8.19 -29.30
C ILE A 63 3.15 -7.95 -27.78
N SER A 64 2.05 -7.44 -27.21
CA SER A 64 1.94 -7.16 -25.77
C SER A 64 2.10 -8.40 -24.89
N ILE A 65 1.82 -9.60 -25.43
CA ILE A 65 2.02 -10.88 -24.71
C ILE A 65 3.50 -11.31 -24.73
N TYR A 66 4.23 -11.00 -25.82
CA TYR A 66 5.59 -11.47 -26.02
C TYR A 66 6.69 -10.56 -25.46
N ILE A 67 6.41 -9.26 -25.24
CA ILE A 67 7.38 -8.35 -24.62
C ILE A 67 7.70 -8.76 -23.19
N LYS A 68 8.94 -8.49 -22.75
CA LYS A 68 9.39 -8.75 -21.37
C LYS A 68 9.26 -7.53 -20.49
N GLU A 69 9.52 -6.34 -21.03
CA GLU A 69 9.44 -5.04 -20.35
C GLU A 69 8.61 -4.06 -21.17
N ALA A 70 7.89 -3.16 -20.49
CA ALA A 70 7.04 -2.17 -21.15
C ALA A 70 7.83 -1.25 -22.10
N LEU A 71 9.08 -0.93 -21.76
CA LEU A 71 9.96 -0.07 -22.56
C LEU A 71 10.46 -0.68 -23.87
N GLU A 72 10.38 -2.01 -24.06
CA GLU A 72 10.72 -2.64 -25.35
C GLU A 72 9.87 -2.09 -26.51
N ILE A 73 8.70 -1.56 -26.20
CA ILE A 73 7.80 -0.91 -27.16
C ILE A 73 7.52 0.54 -26.77
N SER A 74 8.57 1.32 -26.60
CA SER A 74 8.49 2.75 -26.18
C SER A 74 7.55 3.61 -27.04
N ALA A 75 7.36 3.26 -28.31
CA ALA A 75 6.46 3.95 -29.24
C ALA A 75 4.96 3.56 -29.04
N PHE A 76 4.63 2.64 -28.13
CA PHE A 76 3.26 2.12 -27.97
C PHE A 76 2.20 3.20 -27.70
N PRO A 77 2.43 4.24 -26.87
CA PRO A 77 1.45 5.32 -26.70
C PRO A 77 1.12 6.04 -28.00
N SER A 78 2.13 6.29 -28.86
CA SER A 78 1.91 6.91 -30.19
C SER A 78 1.19 5.98 -31.15
N ILE A 79 1.48 4.68 -31.09
CA ILE A 79 0.79 3.65 -31.88
C ILE A 79 -0.71 3.57 -31.47
N LEU A 80 -1.02 3.71 -30.18
CA LEU A 80 -2.40 3.77 -29.70
C LEU A 80 -3.17 4.96 -30.28
N LEU A 81 -2.53 6.15 -30.28
CA LEU A 81 -3.13 7.35 -30.90
C LEU A 81 -3.40 7.14 -32.38
N PHE A 82 -2.43 6.59 -33.11
CA PHE A 82 -2.59 6.28 -34.53
C PHE A 82 -3.73 5.27 -34.76
N ALA A 83 -3.76 4.16 -34.01
CA ALA A 83 -4.79 3.14 -34.12
C ALA A 83 -6.19 3.68 -33.84
N THR A 84 -6.33 4.55 -32.83
CA THR A 84 -7.63 5.16 -32.49
C THR A 84 -8.10 6.14 -33.56
N LEU A 85 -7.23 7.01 -34.08
CA LEU A 85 -7.57 7.92 -35.18
C LEU A 85 -7.93 7.16 -36.44
N PHE A 86 -7.20 6.11 -36.79
CA PHE A 86 -7.48 5.26 -37.95
C PHE A 86 -8.85 4.61 -37.82
N ARG A 87 -9.17 4.00 -36.67
CA ARG A 87 -10.48 3.39 -36.40
C ARG A 87 -11.64 4.39 -36.46
N LEU A 88 -11.47 5.59 -35.89
CA LEU A 88 -12.46 6.67 -35.96
C LEU A 88 -12.73 7.07 -37.42
N SER A 89 -11.69 7.20 -38.22
CA SER A 89 -11.83 7.56 -39.64
C SER A 89 -12.59 6.49 -40.43
N LEU A 90 -12.31 5.20 -40.17
CA LEU A 90 -13.05 4.09 -40.78
C LEU A 90 -14.51 4.07 -40.33
N SER A 91 -14.77 4.34 -39.04
CA SER A 91 -16.12 4.41 -38.49
C SER A 91 -16.95 5.51 -39.13
N ILE A 92 -16.37 6.69 -39.37
CA ILE A 92 -17.02 7.82 -40.05
C ILE A 92 -17.29 7.47 -41.53
N SER A 93 -16.29 6.88 -42.21
CA SER A 93 -16.43 6.45 -43.61
C SER A 93 -17.54 5.37 -43.77
N ALA A 94 -17.57 4.39 -42.86
CA ALA A 94 -18.61 3.38 -42.82
C ALA A 94 -20.00 3.98 -42.57
N THR A 95 -20.10 4.93 -41.59
CA THR A 95 -21.33 5.65 -41.29
C THR A 95 -21.90 6.34 -42.56
N ARG A 96 -21.03 7.06 -43.27
CA ARG A 96 -21.45 7.72 -44.53
C ARG A 96 -22.01 6.72 -45.54
N LEU A 97 -21.34 5.59 -45.75
CA LEU A 97 -21.81 4.57 -46.68
C LEU A 97 -23.12 3.93 -46.23
N ILE A 98 -23.28 3.65 -44.92
CA ILE A 98 -24.52 3.12 -44.35
C ILE A 98 -25.69 4.08 -44.62
N LEU A 99 -25.50 5.36 -44.29
CA LEU A 99 -26.56 6.36 -44.45
C LEU A 99 -26.87 6.68 -45.90
N LEU A 100 -25.85 6.85 -46.77
CA LEU A 100 -26.04 7.20 -48.19
C LEU A 100 -26.48 6.00 -49.03
N ASN A 101 -25.83 4.84 -48.85
CA ASN A 101 -26.03 3.71 -49.77
C ASN A 101 -26.86 2.56 -49.18
N GLY A 102 -27.03 2.49 -47.82
CA GLY A 102 -27.60 1.34 -47.12
C GLY A 102 -26.77 0.07 -47.27
N TYR A 103 -25.46 0.25 -47.53
CA TYR A 103 -24.49 -0.80 -47.72
C TYR A 103 -23.10 -0.24 -47.47
N ALA A 104 -22.29 -0.90 -46.68
CA ALA A 104 -20.97 -0.43 -46.29
C ALA A 104 -19.88 -1.53 -46.42
N GLY A 105 -20.08 -2.49 -47.30
CA GLY A 105 -19.12 -3.56 -47.55
C GLY A 105 -19.53 -4.93 -46.99
N GLU A 106 -18.80 -5.96 -47.42
CA GLU A 106 -19.06 -7.34 -47.01
C GLU A 106 -18.65 -7.64 -45.58
N VAL A 107 -17.56 -7.02 -45.06
CA VAL A 107 -17.09 -7.22 -43.69
C VAL A 107 -18.17 -6.81 -42.68
N ILE A 108 -18.71 -5.58 -42.82
CA ILE A 108 -19.76 -5.07 -41.93
C ILE A 108 -21.04 -5.93 -42.06
N ASN A 109 -21.40 -6.33 -43.26
CA ASN A 109 -22.58 -7.17 -43.52
C ASN A 109 -22.42 -8.57 -42.89
N ALA A 110 -21.23 -9.18 -43.03
CA ALA A 110 -20.93 -10.49 -42.44
C ALA A 110 -20.99 -10.49 -40.94
N PHE A 111 -20.36 -9.49 -40.27
CA PHE A 111 -20.42 -9.34 -38.82
C PHE A 111 -21.84 -9.07 -38.31
N GLY A 112 -22.60 -8.25 -39.02
CA GLY A 112 -24.02 -8.01 -38.71
C GLY A 112 -24.85 -9.29 -38.78
N ARG A 113 -24.76 -10.05 -39.88
CA ARG A 113 -25.47 -11.33 -40.02
C ARG A 113 -25.08 -12.37 -39.00
N PHE A 114 -23.79 -12.44 -38.64
CA PHE A 114 -23.28 -13.40 -37.68
C PHE A 114 -23.91 -13.22 -36.27
N VAL A 115 -24.04 -11.97 -35.79
CA VAL A 115 -24.59 -11.71 -34.46
C VAL A 115 -26.11 -11.61 -34.45
N VAL A 116 -26.71 -11.04 -35.52
CA VAL A 116 -28.15 -10.93 -35.59
C VAL A 116 -28.82 -12.31 -35.73
N GLY A 117 -28.15 -13.30 -36.39
CA GLY A 117 -28.61 -14.71 -36.42
C GLY A 117 -30.06 -14.93 -36.87
N GLY A 118 -30.60 -14.02 -37.69
CA GLY A 118 -32.00 -14.04 -38.16
C GLY A 118 -33.00 -13.29 -37.26
N ASN A 119 -32.63 -12.91 -36.01
CA ASN A 119 -33.49 -12.10 -35.13
C ASN A 119 -32.79 -10.79 -34.76
N TYR A 120 -33.17 -9.70 -35.43
CA TYR A 120 -32.54 -8.38 -35.26
C TYR A 120 -32.73 -7.79 -33.84
N ILE A 121 -33.82 -8.14 -33.14
CA ILE A 121 -34.05 -7.67 -31.75
C ILE A 121 -33.05 -8.30 -30.81
N VAL A 122 -32.85 -9.61 -30.90
CA VAL A 122 -31.88 -10.35 -30.10
C VAL A 122 -30.47 -9.86 -30.40
N GLY A 123 -30.11 -9.69 -31.67
CA GLY A 123 -28.81 -9.16 -32.09
C GLY A 123 -28.54 -7.76 -31.52
N LEU A 124 -29.55 -6.88 -31.56
CA LEU A 124 -29.43 -5.52 -30.99
C LEU A 124 -29.23 -5.55 -29.46
N VAL A 125 -29.98 -6.39 -28.74
CA VAL A 125 -29.84 -6.53 -27.28
C VAL A 125 -28.46 -7.05 -26.91
N ILE A 126 -27.97 -8.11 -27.59
CA ILE A 126 -26.62 -8.64 -27.36
C ILE A 126 -25.56 -7.57 -27.65
N PHE A 127 -25.70 -6.84 -28.72
CA PHE A 127 -24.81 -5.76 -29.11
C PHE A 127 -24.78 -4.63 -28.06
N LEU A 128 -25.94 -4.22 -27.53
CA LEU A 128 -25.99 -3.22 -26.44
C LEU A 128 -25.29 -3.72 -25.16
N ILE A 129 -25.46 -4.98 -24.79
CA ILE A 129 -24.75 -5.59 -23.67
C ILE A 129 -23.24 -5.52 -23.91
N LEU A 130 -22.77 -5.87 -25.10
CA LEU A 130 -21.34 -5.80 -25.43
C LEU A 130 -20.80 -4.37 -25.36
N ILE A 131 -21.56 -3.35 -25.80
CA ILE A 131 -21.19 -1.94 -25.68
C ILE A 131 -20.97 -1.57 -24.18
N VAL A 132 -21.94 -1.94 -23.32
CA VAL A 132 -21.87 -1.64 -21.89
C VAL A 132 -20.64 -2.30 -21.26
N ILE A 133 -20.42 -3.58 -21.53
CA ILE A 133 -19.26 -4.32 -21.00
C ILE A 133 -17.96 -3.66 -21.47
N GLN A 134 -17.84 -3.39 -22.76
CA GLN A 134 -16.65 -2.76 -23.32
C GLN A 134 -16.36 -1.40 -22.68
N PHE A 135 -17.35 -0.53 -22.60
CA PHE A 135 -17.16 0.83 -22.08
C PHE A 135 -16.94 0.84 -20.57
N VAL A 136 -17.84 0.20 -19.80
CA VAL A 136 -17.84 0.29 -18.33
C VAL A 136 -16.72 -0.55 -17.71
N VAL A 137 -16.54 -1.78 -18.20
CA VAL A 137 -15.60 -2.72 -17.58
C VAL A 137 -14.21 -2.60 -18.19
N ILE A 138 -14.12 -2.72 -19.52
CA ILE A 138 -12.81 -2.87 -20.17
C ILE A 138 -12.12 -1.51 -20.34
N THR A 139 -12.77 -0.56 -21.03
CA THR A 139 -12.12 0.73 -21.37
C THR A 139 -11.87 1.58 -20.12
N ASN A 140 -12.86 1.73 -19.23
CA ASN A 140 -12.68 2.47 -17.99
C ASN A 140 -11.70 1.75 -17.04
N GLY A 141 -11.76 0.41 -16.98
CA GLY A 141 -10.83 -0.40 -16.19
C GLY A 141 -9.39 -0.22 -16.63
N THR A 142 -9.11 -0.38 -17.94
CA THR A 142 -7.76 -0.20 -18.50
C THR A 142 -7.23 1.20 -18.30
N GLN A 143 -8.07 2.24 -18.50
CA GLN A 143 -7.67 3.62 -18.25
C GLN A 143 -7.29 3.82 -16.77
N ARG A 144 -8.08 3.30 -15.84
CA ARG A 144 -7.78 3.44 -14.40
C ARG A 144 -6.47 2.76 -14.02
N VAL A 145 -6.20 1.58 -14.58
CA VAL A 145 -4.92 0.88 -14.39
C VAL A 145 -3.76 1.71 -14.93
N ALA A 146 -3.88 2.29 -16.12
CA ALA A 146 -2.83 3.13 -16.72
C ALA A 146 -2.57 4.40 -15.88
N GLU A 147 -3.61 5.07 -15.42
CA GLU A 147 -3.53 6.26 -14.55
C GLU A 147 -2.80 5.95 -13.24
N VAL A 148 -3.18 4.85 -12.58
CA VAL A 148 -2.58 4.44 -11.30
C VAL A 148 -1.12 4.00 -11.49
N ALA A 149 -0.81 3.25 -12.54
CA ALA A 149 0.56 2.82 -12.83
C ALA A 149 1.47 4.02 -13.13
N ALA A 150 0.99 4.98 -13.97
CA ALA A 150 1.72 6.20 -14.25
C ALA A 150 2.01 7.00 -12.97
N ARG A 151 1.02 7.16 -12.11
CA ARG A 151 1.18 7.88 -10.84
C ARG A 151 2.24 7.21 -9.95
N PHE A 152 2.15 5.89 -9.75
CA PHE A 152 3.13 5.19 -8.90
C PHE A 152 4.55 5.24 -9.48
N THR A 153 4.71 5.15 -10.79
CA THR A 153 6.03 5.26 -11.44
C THR A 153 6.62 6.64 -11.24
N LEU A 154 5.83 7.70 -11.44
CA LEU A 154 6.26 9.08 -11.24
C LEU A 154 6.57 9.38 -9.77
N ASP A 155 5.75 8.92 -8.83
CA ASP A 155 5.96 9.12 -7.39
C ASP A 155 7.22 8.35 -6.90
N ALA A 156 7.56 7.21 -7.50
CA ALA A 156 8.74 6.43 -7.16
C ALA A 156 10.05 6.98 -7.77
N MET A 157 9.98 7.84 -8.79
CA MET A 157 11.14 8.33 -9.53
C MET A 157 12.19 9.02 -8.65
N PRO A 158 11.84 9.96 -7.73
CA PRO A 158 12.83 10.60 -6.85
C PRO A 158 13.57 9.58 -5.97
N GLY A 159 12.85 8.56 -5.47
CA GLY A 159 13.44 7.50 -4.66
C GLY A 159 14.43 6.63 -5.46
N LYS A 160 14.09 6.27 -6.70
CA LYS A 160 15.00 5.54 -7.60
C LYS A 160 16.24 6.39 -7.95
N GLN A 161 16.09 7.70 -8.18
CA GLN A 161 17.22 8.60 -8.44
C GLN A 161 18.15 8.72 -7.23
N MET A 162 17.60 8.90 -6.01
CA MET A 162 18.39 8.92 -4.78
C MET A 162 19.16 7.61 -4.57
N SER A 163 18.57 6.47 -4.90
CA SER A 163 19.26 5.18 -4.84
C SER A 163 20.44 5.10 -5.79
N ILE A 164 20.30 5.60 -7.02
CA ILE A 164 21.41 5.67 -8.00
C ILE A 164 22.53 6.59 -7.50
N ASP A 165 22.16 7.74 -6.91
CA ASP A 165 23.14 8.67 -6.36
C ASP A 165 23.90 8.06 -5.17
N ALA A 166 23.20 7.30 -4.33
CA ALA A 166 23.82 6.56 -3.24
C ALA A 166 24.77 5.46 -3.76
N ASP A 167 24.36 4.67 -4.76
CA ASP A 167 25.18 3.64 -5.40
C ASP A 167 26.45 4.26 -6.04
N LEU A 168 26.33 5.40 -6.70
CA LEU A 168 27.43 6.11 -7.29
C LEU A 168 28.42 6.64 -6.23
N ASN A 169 27.88 7.29 -5.17
CA ASN A 169 28.71 7.82 -4.08
C ASN A 169 29.41 6.71 -3.29
N ALA A 170 28.78 5.52 -3.19
CA ALA A 170 29.38 4.34 -2.57
C ALA A 170 30.42 3.64 -3.49
N GLY A 171 30.58 4.08 -4.74
CA GLY A 171 31.48 3.44 -5.70
C GLY A 171 30.99 2.07 -6.21
N LEU A 172 29.73 1.71 -6.02
CA LEU A 172 29.13 0.46 -6.45
C LEU A 172 28.85 0.42 -7.95
N ILE A 173 28.64 1.60 -8.56
CA ILE A 173 28.42 1.77 -9.99
C ILE A 173 29.33 2.85 -10.53
N THR A 174 29.64 2.78 -11.82
CA THR A 174 30.40 3.81 -12.52
C THR A 174 29.51 5.03 -12.83
N GLU A 175 30.14 6.19 -13.12
CA GLU A 175 29.39 7.37 -13.55
C GLU A 175 28.59 7.13 -14.84
N GLU A 176 29.12 6.29 -15.73
CA GLU A 176 28.46 5.89 -16.97
C GLU A 176 27.21 5.03 -16.67
N ASP A 177 27.33 4.06 -15.76
CA ASP A 177 26.20 3.25 -15.30
C ASP A 177 25.12 4.10 -14.62
N ALA A 178 25.52 5.02 -13.77
CA ALA A 178 24.59 5.94 -13.11
C ALA A 178 23.83 6.80 -14.13
N ARG A 179 24.52 7.31 -15.15
CA ARG A 179 23.90 8.09 -16.24
C ARG A 179 22.93 7.24 -17.05
N ASN A 180 23.29 6.00 -17.36
CA ASN A 180 22.43 5.06 -18.09
C ASN A 180 21.18 4.68 -17.28
N ARG A 181 21.32 4.40 -15.97
CA ARG A 181 20.20 4.09 -15.09
C ARG A 181 19.26 5.28 -14.91
N ARG A 182 19.78 6.50 -14.76
CA ARG A 182 18.93 7.72 -14.69
C ARG A 182 18.14 7.91 -15.97
N ARG A 183 18.78 7.73 -17.15
CA ARG A 183 18.11 7.81 -18.44
C ARG A 183 17.01 6.77 -18.59
N GLN A 184 17.19 5.57 -18.08
CA GLN A 184 16.19 4.53 -18.09
C GLN A 184 14.98 4.89 -17.22
N ILE A 185 15.20 5.48 -16.03
CA ILE A 185 14.12 5.96 -15.16
C ILE A 185 13.35 7.11 -15.83
N GLU A 186 14.03 8.03 -16.48
CA GLU A 186 13.41 9.13 -17.24
C GLU A 186 12.54 8.58 -18.37
N GLN A 187 13.05 7.64 -19.17
CA GLN A 187 12.30 6.98 -20.24
C GLN A 187 11.09 6.20 -19.70
N GLU A 188 11.22 5.55 -18.54
CA GLU A 188 10.11 4.87 -17.88
C GLU A 188 9.01 5.87 -17.46
N ALA A 189 9.39 7.00 -16.88
CA ALA A 189 8.46 8.05 -16.47
C ALA A 189 7.73 8.68 -17.67
N ASP A 190 8.47 8.99 -18.74
CA ASP A 190 7.93 9.54 -19.98
C ASP A 190 6.96 8.56 -20.64
N PHE A 191 7.33 7.28 -20.68
CA PHE A 191 6.48 6.21 -21.24
C PHE A 191 5.16 6.11 -20.50
N TYR A 192 5.18 5.99 -19.17
CA TYR A 192 3.95 5.86 -18.37
C TYR A 192 3.11 7.15 -18.39
N GLY A 193 3.74 8.32 -18.40
CA GLY A 193 3.05 9.60 -18.57
C GLY A 193 2.35 9.71 -19.93
N ALA A 194 3.04 9.35 -21.01
CA ALA A 194 2.45 9.30 -22.35
C ALA A 194 1.34 8.25 -22.46
N MET A 195 1.48 7.13 -21.74
CA MET A 195 0.51 6.04 -21.72
C MET A 195 -0.81 6.41 -21.03
N ASP A 196 -0.76 7.19 -19.92
CA ASP A 196 -1.94 7.78 -19.29
C ASP A 196 -2.68 8.69 -20.29
N GLY A 197 -1.95 9.56 -21.00
CA GLY A 197 -2.50 10.41 -22.04
C GLY A 197 -3.17 9.61 -23.16
N ALA A 198 -2.48 8.61 -23.72
CA ALA A 198 -3.00 7.78 -24.80
C ALA A 198 -4.25 6.95 -24.38
N SER A 199 -4.29 6.47 -23.14
CA SER A 199 -5.44 5.74 -22.59
C SER A 199 -6.71 6.59 -22.54
N LYS A 200 -6.59 7.91 -22.29
CA LYS A 200 -7.70 8.85 -22.33
C LYS A 200 -8.28 9.00 -23.76
N PHE A 201 -7.43 8.95 -24.78
CA PHE A 201 -7.89 8.91 -26.17
C PHE A 201 -8.68 7.63 -26.49
N VAL A 202 -8.22 6.47 -26.03
CA VAL A 202 -8.94 5.19 -26.21
C VAL A 202 -10.34 5.25 -25.58
N ARG A 203 -10.46 5.91 -24.42
CA ARG A 203 -11.78 6.14 -23.80
C ARG A 203 -12.64 7.10 -24.63
N GLY A 204 -12.07 8.19 -25.12
CA GLY A 204 -12.78 9.15 -25.97
C GLY A 204 -13.33 8.49 -27.24
N ASP A 205 -12.56 7.61 -27.85
CA ASP A 205 -12.97 6.81 -29.01
C ASP A 205 -14.15 5.87 -28.69
N ALA A 206 -14.15 5.21 -27.53
CA ALA A 206 -15.28 4.37 -27.11
C ALA A 206 -16.58 5.20 -26.94
N VAL A 207 -16.49 6.42 -26.42
CA VAL A 207 -17.64 7.35 -26.33
C VAL A 207 -18.12 7.75 -27.72
N ALA A 208 -17.19 8.11 -28.61
CA ALA A 208 -17.51 8.48 -30.00
C ALA A 208 -18.19 7.32 -30.75
N ALA A 209 -17.70 6.09 -30.53
CA ALA A 209 -18.32 4.88 -31.15
C ALA A 209 -19.77 4.69 -30.70
N ILE A 210 -20.12 4.96 -29.44
CA ILE A 210 -21.52 4.90 -28.98
C ILE A 210 -22.39 5.94 -29.69
N ILE A 211 -21.91 7.17 -29.81
CA ILE A 211 -22.64 8.26 -30.50
C ILE A 211 -22.81 7.92 -31.97
N ILE A 212 -21.77 7.47 -32.65
CA ILE A 212 -21.81 7.06 -34.05
C ILE A 212 -22.82 5.90 -34.26
N THR A 213 -22.84 4.93 -33.35
CA THR A 213 -23.79 3.83 -33.37
C THR A 213 -25.24 4.33 -33.25
N ALA A 214 -25.51 5.26 -32.33
CA ALA A 214 -26.83 5.87 -32.19
C ALA A 214 -27.26 6.63 -33.49
N VAL A 215 -26.33 7.41 -34.06
CA VAL A 215 -26.56 8.12 -35.33
C VAL A 215 -26.83 7.15 -36.47
N ASN A 216 -26.06 6.06 -36.61
CA ASN A 216 -26.25 5.04 -37.61
C ASN A 216 -27.61 4.36 -37.49
N PHE A 217 -28.03 4.02 -36.28
CA PHE A 217 -29.29 3.35 -36.03
C PHE A 217 -30.47 4.29 -36.24
N LEU A 218 -30.53 5.42 -35.56
CA LEU A 218 -31.66 6.35 -35.66
C LEU A 218 -31.69 7.10 -36.99
N GLY A 219 -30.55 7.60 -37.46
CA GLY A 219 -30.42 8.31 -38.71
C GLY A 219 -30.67 7.40 -39.90
N GLY A 220 -30.12 6.18 -39.88
CA GLY A 220 -30.35 5.18 -40.92
C GLY A 220 -31.81 4.75 -40.99
N TRP A 221 -32.45 4.47 -39.86
CA TRP A 221 -33.88 4.14 -39.82
C TRP A 221 -34.77 5.26 -40.40
N LEU A 222 -34.52 6.52 -40.03
CA LEU A 222 -35.23 7.67 -40.60
C LEU A 222 -35.02 7.82 -42.09
N ILE A 223 -33.77 7.70 -42.56
CA ILE A 223 -33.43 7.75 -44.01
C ILE A 223 -34.10 6.60 -44.76
N GLY A 224 -34.10 5.39 -44.18
CA GLY A 224 -34.77 4.22 -44.74
C GLY A 224 -36.26 4.47 -45.01
N MET A 225 -36.96 5.04 -44.05
CA MET A 225 -38.38 5.33 -44.17
C MET A 225 -38.67 6.55 -45.07
N LEU A 226 -38.00 7.69 -44.84
CA LEU A 226 -38.34 8.96 -45.46
C LEU A 226 -37.79 9.11 -46.88
N GLN A 227 -36.58 8.61 -47.15
CA GLN A 227 -35.92 8.79 -48.45
C GLN A 227 -35.98 7.56 -49.33
N ARG A 228 -35.98 6.35 -48.75
CA ARG A 228 -35.95 5.09 -49.50
C ARG A 228 -37.32 4.41 -49.59
N GLY A 229 -38.34 4.96 -48.94
CA GLY A 229 -39.70 4.42 -49.00
C GLY A 229 -39.84 3.00 -48.40
N MET A 230 -38.92 2.60 -47.51
CA MET A 230 -38.98 1.32 -46.80
C MET A 230 -40.11 1.35 -45.78
N ASP A 231 -40.76 0.21 -45.59
CA ASP A 231 -41.69 0.05 -44.48
C ASP A 231 -40.94 0.08 -43.13
N PHE A 232 -41.65 0.35 -42.05
CA PHE A 232 -41.09 0.51 -40.71
C PHE A 232 -40.20 -0.69 -40.30
N GLN A 233 -40.69 -1.92 -40.51
CA GLN A 233 -39.97 -3.12 -40.14
C GLN A 233 -38.75 -3.38 -41.01
N GLY A 234 -38.86 -3.18 -42.32
CA GLY A 234 -37.77 -3.35 -43.25
C GLY A 234 -36.63 -2.37 -43.04
N ALA A 235 -36.98 -1.08 -42.80
CA ALA A 235 -35.98 -0.07 -42.44
C ALA A 235 -35.27 -0.41 -41.09
N LEU A 236 -36.05 -0.81 -40.08
CA LEU A 236 -35.49 -1.18 -38.78
C LEU A 236 -34.55 -2.39 -38.87
N GLN A 237 -34.97 -3.44 -39.60
CA GLN A 237 -34.18 -4.65 -39.80
C GLN A 237 -32.89 -4.38 -40.59
N ALA A 238 -32.95 -3.63 -41.67
CA ALA A 238 -31.80 -3.34 -42.53
C ALA A 238 -30.74 -2.49 -41.78
N TYR A 239 -31.17 -1.41 -41.12
CA TYR A 239 -30.25 -0.52 -40.44
C TYR A 239 -29.80 -1.05 -39.08
N ALA A 240 -30.59 -1.87 -38.38
CA ALA A 240 -30.13 -2.62 -37.22
C ALA A 240 -28.97 -3.56 -37.58
N LEU A 241 -29.10 -4.32 -38.67
CA LEU A 241 -28.04 -5.23 -39.12
C LEU A 241 -26.75 -4.49 -39.48
N LEU A 242 -26.83 -3.38 -40.22
CA LEU A 242 -25.67 -2.58 -40.60
C LEU A 242 -25.02 -1.88 -39.39
N THR A 243 -25.84 -1.36 -38.48
CA THR A 243 -25.36 -0.71 -37.27
C THR A 243 -24.65 -1.70 -36.33
N VAL A 244 -25.26 -2.88 -36.09
CA VAL A 244 -24.65 -3.94 -35.30
C VAL A 244 -23.36 -4.42 -35.96
N GLY A 245 -23.33 -4.61 -37.29
CA GLY A 245 -22.13 -5.02 -38.02
C GLY A 245 -20.99 -4.01 -37.91
N ASN A 246 -21.25 -2.72 -38.18
CA ASN A 246 -20.27 -1.66 -38.05
C ASN A 246 -19.77 -1.53 -36.60
N GLY A 247 -20.70 -1.56 -35.63
CA GLY A 247 -20.38 -1.48 -34.22
C GLY A 247 -19.48 -2.62 -33.75
N LEU A 248 -19.77 -3.86 -34.18
CA LEU A 248 -18.99 -5.04 -33.78
C LEU A 248 -17.56 -5.04 -34.32
N VAL A 249 -17.37 -4.71 -35.62
CA VAL A 249 -16.03 -4.61 -36.20
C VAL A 249 -15.16 -3.62 -35.41
N ASN A 250 -15.75 -2.47 -35.06
CA ASN A 250 -15.07 -1.46 -34.24
C ASN A 250 -14.86 -1.91 -32.80
N GLN A 251 -15.84 -2.60 -32.18
CA GLN A 251 -15.73 -3.13 -30.81
C GLN A 251 -14.64 -4.18 -30.66
N VAL A 252 -14.58 -5.16 -31.57
CA VAL A 252 -13.55 -6.21 -31.50
C VAL A 252 -12.16 -5.58 -31.56
N SER A 253 -11.94 -4.68 -32.51
CA SER A 253 -10.67 -3.95 -32.60
C SER A 253 -10.34 -3.14 -31.35
N SER A 254 -11.33 -2.40 -30.81
CA SER A 254 -11.19 -1.63 -29.57
C SER A 254 -10.86 -2.52 -28.36
N LEU A 255 -11.49 -3.67 -28.27
CA LEU A 255 -11.30 -4.65 -27.21
C LEU A 255 -9.88 -5.22 -27.21
N LEU A 256 -9.37 -5.59 -28.40
CA LEU A 256 -8.00 -6.07 -28.58
C LEU A 256 -6.97 -4.99 -28.15
N VAL A 257 -7.16 -3.76 -28.62
CA VAL A 257 -6.28 -2.63 -28.28
C VAL A 257 -6.32 -2.30 -26.78
N SER A 258 -7.51 -2.24 -26.17
CA SER A 258 -7.65 -1.97 -24.73
C SER A 258 -7.02 -3.09 -23.89
N THR A 259 -7.18 -4.35 -24.28
CA THR A 259 -6.55 -5.48 -23.61
C THR A 259 -5.03 -5.41 -23.75
N ALA A 260 -4.49 -5.13 -24.95
CA ALA A 260 -3.05 -4.91 -25.15
C ALA A 260 -2.51 -3.80 -24.28
N THR A 261 -3.23 -2.68 -24.19
CA THR A 261 -2.91 -1.54 -23.31
C THR A 261 -2.83 -1.99 -21.84
N GLY A 262 -3.84 -2.70 -21.36
CA GLY A 262 -3.86 -3.22 -19.98
C GLY A 262 -2.69 -4.16 -19.69
N LEU A 263 -2.39 -5.07 -20.62
CA LEU A 263 -1.27 -6.02 -20.47
C LEU A 263 0.08 -5.32 -20.40
N ILE A 264 0.32 -4.33 -21.25
CA ILE A 264 1.59 -3.57 -21.27
C ILE A 264 1.76 -2.76 -19.98
N VAL A 265 0.70 -2.06 -19.54
CA VAL A 265 0.77 -1.21 -18.34
C VAL A 265 0.93 -2.03 -17.05
N THR A 266 0.37 -3.24 -17.00
CA THR A 266 0.52 -4.15 -15.85
C THR A 266 1.78 -5.00 -15.91
N ARG A 267 2.58 -4.87 -16.97
CA ARG A 267 3.81 -5.65 -17.15
C ARG A 267 4.87 -5.22 -16.15
N SER A 268 5.22 -6.11 -15.24
CA SER A 268 6.43 -5.98 -14.41
C SER A 268 7.62 -6.57 -15.15
N ALA A 269 8.82 -6.03 -14.92
CA ALA A 269 10.04 -6.61 -15.47
C ALA A 269 10.16 -8.09 -15.06
N SER A 270 10.22 -8.99 -16.03
CA SER A 270 10.32 -10.45 -15.84
C SER A 270 11.31 -11.03 -16.84
N GLU A 271 12.06 -12.03 -16.40
CA GLU A 271 12.99 -12.74 -17.30
C GLU A 271 12.28 -13.57 -18.38
N GLU A 272 10.99 -13.91 -18.17
CA GLU A 272 10.19 -14.76 -19.05
C GLU A 272 8.97 -14.01 -19.65
N ASN A 273 8.43 -14.55 -20.75
CA ASN A 273 7.23 -14.00 -21.39
C ASN A 273 5.98 -14.29 -20.56
N LEU A 274 4.96 -13.40 -20.64
CA LEU A 274 3.72 -13.48 -19.87
C LEU A 274 3.03 -14.86 -19.96
N GLY A 275 3.04 -15.50 -21.13
CA GLY A 275 2.44 -16.83 -21.32
C GLY A 275 3.14 -17.90 -20.49
N LYS A 276 4.48 -17.84 -20.37
CA LYS A 276 5.25 -18.77 -19.54
C LYS A 276 5.03 -18.49 -18.07
N ASP A 277 5.07 -17.21 -17.66
CA ASP A 277 4.82 -16.80 -16.28
C ASP A 277 3.43 -17.24 -15.83
N PHE A 278 2.40 -16.99 -16.65
CA PHE A 278 1.03 -17.41 -16.38
C PHE A 278 0.92 -18.94 -16.25
N THR A 279 1.47 -19.70 -17.19
CA THR A 279 1.44 -21.16 -17.15
C THR A 279 2.16 -21.70 -15.91
N LYS A 280 3.32 -21.14 -15.60
CA LYS A 280 4.13 -21.52 -14.44
C LYS A 280 3.44 -21.19 -13.11
N GLN A 281 2.77 -20.03 -13.01
CA GLN A 281 2.10 -19.61 -11.79
C GLN A 281 0.74 -20.30 -11.59
N VAL A 282 -0.07 -20.44 -12.64
CA VAL A 282 -1.41 -21.03 -12.55
C VAL A 282 -1.39 -22.55 -12.49
N PHE A 283 -0.53 -23.19 -13.30
CA PHE A 283 -0.52 -24.65 -13.46
C PHE A 283 0.66 -25.34 -12.75
N SER A 284 1.46 -24.67 -11.92
CA SER A 284 2.63 -25.26 -11.26
C SER A 284 2.30 -26.22 -10.12
N SER A 285 1.17 -26.04 -9.46
CA SER A 285 0.85 -26.80 -8.25
C SER A 285 0.04 -28.06 -8.53
N SER A 286 0.70 -29.22 -8.48
CA SER A 286 0.03 -30.54 -8.57
C SER A 286 -1.08 -30.71 -7.53
N LYS A 287 -0.94 -30.12 -6.30
CA LYS A 287 -1.96 -30.18 -5.26
C LYS A 287 -3.21 -29.42 -5.64
N VAL A 288 -3.07 -28.21 -6.21
CA VAL A 288 -4.20 -27.38 -6.65
C VAL A 288 -4.95 -28.07 -7.79
N MET A 289 -4.23 -28.60 -8.77
CA MET A 289 -4.85 -29.35 -9.87
C MET A 289 -5.58 -30.60 -9.39
N GLY A 290 -5.05 -31.29 -8.39
CA GLY A 290 -5.71 -32.45 -7.77
C GLY A 290 -7.01 -32.07 -7.02
N ILE A 291 -7.00 -30.95 -6.28
CA ILE A 291 -8.19 -30.45 -5.59
C ILE A 291 -9.27 -30.03 -6.62
N LEU A 292 -8.88 -29.31 -7.68
CA LEU A 292 -9.82 -28.93 -8.75
C LEU A 292 -10.44 -30.13 -9.45
N ALA A 293 -9.64 -31.18 -9.72
CA ALA A 293 -10.15 -32.45 -10.27
C ALA A 293 -11.21 -33.07 -9.35
N GLY A 294 -10.95 -33.09 -8.03
CA GLY A 294 -11.89 -33.57 -7.01
C GLY A 294 -13.20 -32.77 -6.95
N VAL A 295 -13.11 -31.43 -7.03
CA VAL A 295 -14.27 -30.53 -7.04
C VAL A 295 -15.10 -30.75 -8.30
N PHE A 296 -14.51 -30.80 -9.48
CA PHE A 296 -15.23 -31.06 -10.73
C PHE A 296 -15.87 -32.46 -10.74
N LEU A 297 -15.21 -33.45 -10.18
CA LEU A 297 -15.75 -34.79 -10.05
C LEU A 297 -16.97 -34.78 -9.12
N ALA A 298 -16.91 -34.11 -7.99
CA ALA A 298 -18.02 -33.94 -7.06
C ALA A 298 -19.22 -33.22 -7.72
N LEU A 299 -18.97 -32.12 -8.45
CA LEU A 299 -19.99 -31.39 -9.19
C LEU A 299 -20.63 -32.25 -10.30
N GLY A 300 -19.85 -33.12 -10.95
CA GLY A 300 -20.36 -34.05 -11.96
C GLY A 300 -21.33 -35.11 -11.44
N ILE A 301 -21.34 -35.37 -10.12
CA ILE A 301 -22.27 -36.33 -9.48
C ILE A 301 -23.63 -35.68 -9.19
N ILE A 302 -23.69 -34.34 -9.08
CA ILE A 302 -24.94 -33.63 -8.71
C ILE A 302 -25.98 -33.75 -9.84
N PRO A 303 -27.23 -34.22 -9.55
CA PRO A 303 -28.29 -34.28 -10.53
C PRO A 303 -28.68 -32.87 -11.04
N GLY A 304 -28.85 -32.71 -12.36
CA GLY A 304 -29.19 -31.42 -12.99
C GLY A 304 -28.02 -30.63 -13.55
N LEU A 305 -26.79 -31.00 -13.26
CA LEU A 305 -25.61 -30.41 -13.88
C LEU A 305 -25.15 -31.21 -15.11
N PRO A 306 -24.47 -30.57 -16.10
CA PRO A 306 -24.00 -31.25 -17.32
C PRO A 306 -22.83 -32.18 -17.03
N LYS A 307 -23.14 -33.44 -16.68
CA LYS A 307 -22.19 -34.46 -16.19
C LYS A 307 -20.97 -34.64 -17.11
N PHE A 308 -21.18 -34.71 -18.41
CA PHE A 308 -20.10 -34.91 -19.39
C PHE A 308 -19.01 -33.83 -19.26
N THR A 309 -19.42 -32.58 -19.16
CA THR A 309 -18.49 -31.43 -19.10
C THR A 309 -17.67 -31.47 -17.81
N PHE A 310 -18.33 -31.70 -16.64
CA PHE A 310 -17.63 -31.77 -15.36
C PHE A 310 -16.66 -32.96 -15.27
N PHE A 311 -17.04 -34.12 -15.75
CA PHE A 311 -16.14 -35.29 -15.80
C PHE A 311 -14.96 -35.07 -16.77
N LEU A 312 -15.18 -34.39 -17.91
CA LEU A 312 -14.12 -34.06 -18.85
C LEU A 312 -13.09 -33.13 -18.18
N PHE A 313 -13.53 -32.05 -17.51
CA PHE A 313 -12.61 -31.16 -16.79
C PHE A 313 -11.95 -31.83 -15.58
N ALA A 314 -12.67 -32.69 -14.85
CA ALA A 314 -12.07 -33.48 -13.77
C ALA A 314 -10.93 -34.37 -14.29
N LEU A 315 -11.14 -35.02 -15.46
CA LEU A 315 -10.15 -35.86 -16.11
C LEU A 315 -8.94 -35.03 -16.57
N LEU A 316 -9.14 -33.87 -17.23
CA LEU A 316 -8.06 -32.99 -17.67
C LEU A 316 -7.23 -32.48 -16.49
N MET A 317 -7.85 -32.01 -15.42
CA MET A 317 -7.16 -31.54 -14.23
C MET A 317 -6.47 -32.69 -13.48
N GLY A 318 -7.06 -33.87 -13.46
CA GLY A 318 -6.47 -35.08 -12.89
C GLY A 318 -5.20 -35.52 -13.67
N ILE A 319 -5.27 -35.53 -14.99
CA ILE A 319 -4.09 -35.83 -15.83
C ILE A 319 -3.02 -34.76 -15.61
N SER A 320 -3.37 -33.47 -15.60
CA SER A 320 -2.45 -32.38 -15.32
C SER A 320 -1.76 -32.55 -13.95
N SER A 321 -2.52 -32.86 -12.91
CA SER A 321 -1.99 -33.14 -11.58
C SER A 321 -1.02 -34.33 -11.57
N TYR A 322 -1.35 -35.40 -12.34
CA TYR A 322 -0.51 -36.59 -12.44
C TYR A 322 0.78 -36.32 -13.20
N LEU A 323 0.68 -35.63 -14.36
CA LEU A 323 1.87 -35.26 -15.15
C LEU A 323 2.81 -34.33 -14.36
N LEU A 324 2.27 -33.36 -13.60
CA LEU A 324 3.06 -32.49 -12.73
C LEU A 324 3.74 -33.24 -11.58
N ARG A 325 3.21 -34.39 -11.15
CA ARG A 325 3.89 -35.27 -10.19
C ARG A 325 5.00 -36.11 -10.82
N MET A 326 4.85 -36.48 -12.10
CA MET A 326 5.83 -37.27 -12.84
C MET A 326 7.04 -36.45 -13.33
N VAL A 327 6.84 -35.16 -13.58
CA VAL A 327 7.97 -34.24 -13.70
C VAL A 327 8.64 -34.29 -12.32
N PRO A 328 9.90 -34.82 -12.18
CA PRO A 328 10.56 -34.72 -10.91
C PRO A 328 10.44 -33.28 -10.51
N SER A 329 9.82 -33.05 -9.36
CA SER A 329 10.00 -31.81 -8.65
C SER A 329 11.50 -31.75 -8.34
N GLY A 330 12.28 -31.33 -9.35
CA GLY A 330 13.30 -30.43 -9.00
C GLY A 330 12.56 -29.46 -8.12
N ARG A 331 12.68 -29.60 -6.78
CA ARG A 331 12.62 -28.46 -5.92
C ARG A 331 13.21 -27.37 -6.81
N ILE A 332 12.39 -26.43 -7.20
CA ILE A 332 12.82 -25.07 -7.13
C ILE A 332 12.93 -24.88 -5.60
N GLU A 333 13.91 -25.49 -5.00
CA GLU A 333 14.94 -24.68 -4.39
C GLU A 333 15.03 -23.51 -5.35
N VAL A 334 14.50 -22.37 -4.92
CA VAL A 334 15.26 -21.17 -5.11
C VAL A 334 16.67 -21.65 -4.71
N LYS A 335 17.40 -22.28 -5.66
CA LYS A 335 18.79 -22.03 -5.76
C LYS A 335 18.75 -20.51 -5.91
N GLU A 336 18.84 -19.82 -4.79
CA GLU A 336 19.93 -18.86 -4.74
C GLU A 336 20.95 -19.52 -5.63
N LYS A 337 21.03 -19.06 -6.89
CA LYS A 337 22.24 -19.20 -7.62
C LYS A 337 23.25 -18.77 -6.57
N GLU A 338 23.94 -19.74 -5.99
CA GLU A 338 25.33 -19.52 -5.70
C GLU A 338 25.84 -18.93 -7.01
N VAL A 339 25.67 -17.63 -7.12
CA VAL A 339 26.54 -16.79 -7.91
C VAL A 339 27.89 -17.28 -7.42
N SER A 340 28.53 -18.10 -8.24
CA SER A 340 29.90 -18.56 -8.05
C SER A 340 30.61 -17.42 -7.37
N ALA A 341 31.13 -17.68 -6.19
CA ALA A 341 31.91 -16.75 -5.41
C ALA A 341 33.15 -16.26 -6.20
N GLY A 342 32.88 -15.39 -7.16
CA GLY A 342 33.68 -14.23 -7.33
C GLY A 342 33.34 -13.40 -6.13
N LYS A 343 34.30 -13.19 -5.21
CA LYS A 343 34.23 -12.37 -4.04
C LYS A 343 33.35 -11.13 -4.35
N SER A 344 32.02 -11.22 -4.10
CA SER A 344 31.20 -10.06 -3.98
C SER A 344 31.74 -9.37 -2.75
N ILE A 345 32.37 -8.25 -2.96
CA ILE A 345 32.53 -7.24 -1.91
C ILE A 345 31.15 -7.14 -1.29
N GLU A 346 31.00 -7.66 -0.08
CA GLU A 346 29.78 -7.52 0.73
C GLU A 346 29.28 -6.09 0.51
N SER A 347 28.07 -5.94 -0.01
CA SER A 347 27.52 -4.62 -0.20
C SER A 347 27.41 -4.00 1.19
N VAL A 348 28.26 -3.04 1.48
CA VAL A 348 28.30 -2.33 2.78
C VAL A 348 27.04 -1.48 3.00
N MET A 349 26.20 -1.32 1.97
CA MET A 349 24.95 -0.55 2.01
C MET A 349 23.95 -0.98 3.08
N PRO A 350 23.70 -2.28 3.34
CA PRO A 350 22.86 -2.70 4.47
C PRO A 350 23.47 -2.37 5.83
N LEU A 351 24.79 -2.13 5.89
CA LEU A 351 25.50 -1.79 7.13
C LEU A 351 25.46 -0.26 7.43
N VAL A 352 25.14 0.57 6.44
CA VAL A 352 25.06 2.03 6.60
C VAL A 352 23.65 2.48 6.99
N THR A 353 22.60 1.73 6.62
CA THR A 353 21.22 2.04 7.01
C THR A 353 20.93 1.48 8.40
N VAL A 354 20.70 2.36 9.35
CA VAL A 354 20.27 1.97 10.69
C VAL A 354 18.77 1.68 10.66
N ASP A 355 18.39 0.44 10.97
CA ASP A 355 16.98 0.08 11.08
C ASP A 355 16.33 0.89 12.22
N PRO A 356 15.12 1.45 12.04
CA PRO A 356 14.45 2.24 13.07
C PRO A 356 14.21 1.45 14.34
N MET A 357 13.91 0.14 14.23
CA MET A 357 13.69 -0.76 15.34
C MET A 357 14.09 -2.20 14.99
N GLU A 358 14.86 -2.83 15.87
CA GLU A 358 15.35 -4.20 15.72
C GLU A 358 15.09 -5.00 17.01
N LEU A 359 14.79 -6.28 16.81
CA LEU A 359 14.72 -7.29 17.87
C LEU A 359 15.78 -8.36 17.57
N GLU A 360 16.87 -8.34 18.32
CA GLU A 360 17.88 -9.39 18.24
C GLU A 360 17.52 -10.53 19.20
N ILE A 361 17.58 -11.76 18.71
CA ILE A 361 17.26 -12.97 19.47
C ILE A 361 18.45 -13.92 19.50
N GLY A 362 18.70 -14.54 20.66
CA GLY A 362 19.64 -15.63 20.79
C GLY A 362 19.17 -16.90 20.07
N TYR A 363 20.09 -17.80 19.74
CA TYR A 363 19.80 -18.99 18.92
C TYR A 363 18.75 -19.92 19.55
N GLY A 364 18.61 -19.97 20.87
CA GLY A 364 17.58 -20.75 21.57
C GLY A 364 16.15 -20.23 21.38
N LEU A 365 15.99 -18.97 20.92
CA LEU A 365 14.69 -18.34 20.67
C LEU A 365 14.25 -18.41 19.21
N ILE A 366 15.06 -18.96 18.29
CA ILE A 366 14.72 -19.14 16.89
C ILE A 366 13.39 -19.91 16.70
N PRO A 367 13.11 -21.02 17.45
CA PRO A 367 11.85 -21.72 17.32
C PRO A 367 10.59 -20.87 17.59
N ILE A 368 10.69 -19.85 18.44
CA ILE A 368 9.58 -18.95 18.76
C ILE A 368 9.28 -17.99 17.56
N ALA A 369 10.28 -17.70 16.75
CA ALA A 369 10.15 -16.88 15.55
C ALA A 369 9.83 -17.71 14.28
N ASP A 370 10.16 -18.99 14.24
CA ASP A 370 10.00 -19.83 13.07
C ASP A 370 8.57 -20.42 12.97
N LYS A 371 7.78 -19.97 11.99
CA LYS A 371 6.43 -20.49 11.73
C LYS A 371 6.40 -22.00 11.46
N SER A 372 7.45 -22.58 10.88
CA SER A 372 7.52 -24.01 10.60
C SER A 372 7.61 -24.87 11.86
N GLN A 373 8.08 -24.28 12.95
CA GLN A 373 8.18 -24.89 14.29
C GLN A 373 7.06 -24.47 15.24
N GLY A 374 6.04 -23.78 14.74
CA GLY A 374 4.89 -23.30 15.53
C GLY A 374 5.11 -21.94 16.23
N GLY A 375 6.16 -21.21 15.86
CA GLY A 375 6.42 -19.89 16.41
C GLY A 375 5.41 -18.84 15.96
N ASP A 376 4.95 -18.01 16.89
CA ASP A 376 3.91 -16.97 16.71
C ASP A 376 4.43 -15.53 16.90
N LEU A 377 5.72 -15.35 17.11
CA LEU A 377 6.32 -14.05 17.41
C LEU A 377 6.05 -12.99 16.33
N PHE A 378 6.13 -13.34 15.03
CA PHE A 378 5.82 -12.41 13.92
C PHE A 378 4.36 -11.94 13.94
N GLU A 379 3.44 -12.83 14.29
CA GLU A 379 2.02 -12.47 14.36
C GLU A 379 1.75 -11.55 15.54
N ARG A 380 2.37 -11.83 16.69
CA ARG A 380 2.30 -10.96 17.88
C ARG A 380 2.88 -9.57 17.63
N ILE A 381 4.02 -9.47 16.96
CA ILE A 381 4.62 -8.19 16.58
C ILE A 381 3.68 -7.40 15.65
N THR A 382 3.02 -8.08 14.72
CA THR A 382 2.03 -7.43 13.85
C THR A 382 0.84 -6.91 14.64
N MET A 383 0.37 -7.68 15.64
CA MET A 383 -0.70 -7.25 16.56
C MET A 383 -0.27 -6.06 17.42
N VAL A 384 0.96 -6.08 17.96
CA VAL A 384 1.53 -4.96 18.73
C VAL A 384 1.53 -3.67 17.89
N ARG A 385 2.00 -3.73 16.65
CA ARG A 385 2.00 -2.55 15.75
C ARG A 385 0.59 -2.00 15.52
N ARG A 386 -0.41 -2.86 15.33
CA ARG A 386 -1.81 -2.45 15.18
C ARG A 386 -2.38 -1.85 16.47
N GLN A 387 -2.08 -2.47 17.60
CA GLN A 387 -2.51 -1.98 18.90
C GLN A 387 -1.96 -0.59 19.18
N ILE A 388 -0.66 -0.37 18.99
CA ILE A 388 -0.02 0.95 19.18
C ILE A 388 -0.62 2.00 18.22
N ALA A 389 -0.88 1.65 16.97
CA ALA A 389 -1.55 2.57 16.05
C ALA A 389 -2.96 2.96 16.52
N GLN A 390 -3.68 2.04 17.14
CA GLN A 390 -5.00 2.31 17.73
C GLN A 390 -4.92 3.07 19.06
N GLU A 391 -3.91 2.85 19.89
CA GLU A 391 -3.77 3.50 21.19
C GLU A 391 -3.14 4.88 21.05
N LEU A 392 -1.97 4.98 20.42
CA LEU A 392 -1.20 6.23 20.33
C LEU A 392 -1.44 7.04 19.06
N GLY A 393 -2.03 6.43 18.01
CA GLY A 393 -2.24 7.11 16.72
C GLY A 393 -0.95 7.30 15.91
N ILE A 394 0.07 6.48 16.09
CA ILE A 394 1.34 6.54 15.34
C ILE A 394 1.51 5.33 14.42
N ILE A 395 2.28 5.53 13.35
CA ILE A 395 2.68 4.47 12.44
C ILE A 395 4.00 3.89 12.95
N VAL A 396 3.93 2.71 13.60
CA VAL A 396 5.15 2.02 14.06
C VAL A 396 5.91 1.46 12.86
N PRO A 397 7.21 1.77 12.69
CA PRO A 397 8.02 1.25 11.59
C PRO A 397 8.09 -0.28 11.62
N PRO A 398 8.50 -0.94 10.52
CA PRO A 398 8.78 -2.37 10.53
C PRO A 398 9.83 -2.71 11.57
N ILE A 399 9.55 -3.75 12.37
CA ILE A 399 10.48 -4.25 13.40
C ILE A 399 11.24 -5.42 12.78
N ARG A 400 12.55 -5.28 12.65
CA ARG A 400 13.39 -6.30 12.07
C ARG A 400 13.83 -7.31 13.12
N ILE A 401 13.54 -8.60 12.92
CA ILE A 401 14.01 -9.67 13.78
C ILE A 401 15.31 -10.21 13.19
N ARG A 402 16.37 -10.28 13.99
CA ARG A 402 17.68 -10.85 13.62
C ARG A 402 18.13 -11.85 14.67
N ASP A 403 18.72 -12.94 14.22
CA ASP A 403 19.46 -13.82 15.09
C ASP A 403 20.86 -13.22 15.41
N ASN A 404 21.27 -13.31 16.68
CA ASN A 404 22.57 -12.84 17.11
C ASN A 404 23.27 -13.91 17.95
N ILE A 405 24.32 -14.51 17.35
CA ILE A 405 25.12 -15.58 17.97
C ILE A 405 25.89 -15.07 19.19
N GLN A 406 26.12 -13.75 19.32
CA GLN A 406 26.84 -13.17 20.47
C GLN A 406 25.95 -13.06 21.72
N LEU A 407 24.63 -13.15 21.55
CA LEU A 407 23.70 -13.18 22.67
C LEU A 407 23.69 -14.55 23.34
N ARG A 408 23.36 -14.58 24.65
CA ARG A 408 23.05 -15.85 25.32
C ARG A 408 21.90 -16.55 24.61
N PRO A 409 21.83 -17.89 24.62
CA PRO A 409 20.87 -18.64 23.82
C PRO A 409 19.41 -18.20 23.98
N ASN A 410 19.01 -17.88 25.21
CA ASN A 410 17.64 -17.58 25.60
C ASN A 410 17.38 -16.07 25.82
N SER A 411 18.35 -15.23 25.44
CA SER A 411 18.23 -13.77 25.62
C SER A 411 17.77 -13.09 24.35
N TYR A 412 17.13 -11.95 24.50
CA TYR A 412 16.81 -11.03 23.41
C TYR A 412 17.18 -9.59 23.77
N THR A 413 17.41 -8.78 22.74
CA THR A 413 17.73 -7.35 22.88
C THR A 413 16.85 -6.54 21.93
N ILE A 414 16.20 -5.49 22.43
CA ILE A 414 15.44 -4.54 21.63
C ILE A 414 16.35 -3.34 21.36
N LYS A 415 16.48 -2.97 20.10
CA LYS A 415 17.28 -1.83 19.65
C LYS A 415 16.41 -0.79 18.94
N ILE A 416 16.70 0.47 19.21
CA ILE A 416 16.15 1.62 18.47
C ILE A 416 17.32 2.34 17.83
N ARG A 417 17.28 2.47 16.51
CA ARG A 417 18.35 3.08 15.71
C ARG A 417 19.74 2.53 16.01
N GLY A 418 19.84 1.21 16.23
CA GLY A 418 21.08 0.51 16.51
C GLY A 418 21.55 0.59 17.96
N VAL A 419 20.86 1.32 18.86
CA VAL A 419 21.19 1.42 20.28
C VAL A 419 20.37 0.40 21.08
N ASP A 420 21.04 -0.35 21.98
CA ASP A 420 20.37 -1.28 22.90
C ASP A 420 19.53 -0.49 23.90
N VAL A 421 18.20 -0.68 23.85
CA VAL A 421 17.25 0.02 24.74
C VAL A 421 16.75 -0.90 25.85
N ALA A 422 16.52 -2.18 25.52
CA ALA A 422 16.03 -3.15 26.50
C ALA A 422 16.57 -4.56 26.22
N LYS A 423 16.65 -5.37 27.27
CA LYS A 423 17.09 -6.78 27.22
C LYS A 423 16.17 -7.64 28.09
N GLY A 424 16.01 -8.89 27.70
CA GLY A 424 15.26 -9.86 28.49
C GLY A 424 15.72 -11.28 28.21
N GLU A 425 15.20 -12.21 28.99
CA GLU A 425 15.48 -13.64 28.87
C GLU A 425 14.16 -14.43 28.87
N ILE A 426 14.05 -15.37 27.97
CA ILE A 426 12.87 -16.24 27.79
C ILE A 426 13.34 -17.68 27.84
N ILE A 427 12.65 -18.54 28.56
CA ILE A 427 12.94 -19.99 28.59
C ILE A 427 11.92 -20.68 27.67
N PRO A 428 12.35 -21.20 26.50
CA PRO A 428 11.46 -21.94 25.62
C PRO A 428 10.85 -23.16 26.32
N GLY A 429 9.54 -23.41 26.11
CA GLY A 429 8.83 -24.49 26.77
C GLY A 429 8.38 -24.21 28.21
N TYR A 430 8.61 -23.00 28.70
CA TYR A 430 8.14 -22.56 30.02
C TYR A 430 7.16 -21.39 29.90
N LEU A 431 6.36 -21.22 30.94
CA LEU A 431 5.40 -20.11 31.11
C LEU A 431 5.87 -19.21 32.25
N MET A 432 5.73 -17.90 32.10
CA MET A 432 6.03 -16.94 33.15
C MET A 432 4.80 -16.72 34.04
N VAL A 433 4.98 -16.77 35.36
CA VAL A 433 3.97 -16.43 36.37
C VAL A 433 4.47 -15.24 37.16
N ILE A 434 3.67 -14.19 37.28
CA ILE A 434 4.00 -12.95 38.01
C ILE A 434 3.51 -13.10 39.46
N ASN A 435 4.29 -12.57 40.43
CA ASN A 435 4.02 -12.59 41.86
C ASN A 435 3.70 -14.01 42.42
N PRO A 436 4.63 -14.98 42.31
CA PRO A 436 4.39 -16.38 42.67
C PRO A 436 4.54 -16.67 44.18
N GLU A 437 4.29 -15.73 45.09
CA GLU A 437 4.64 -15.84 46.53
C GLU A 437 4.08 -17.10 47.23
N ASP A 438 2.87 -17.54 46.84
CA ASP A 438 2.22 -18.73 47.37
C ASP A 438 2.23 -19.95 46.45
N LEU A 439 2.97 -19.87 45.36
CA LEU A 439 2.93 -20.91 44.33
C LEU A 439 3.91 -22.05 44.65
N LYS A 440 3.39 -23.18 45.17
CA LYS A 440 4.16 -24.41 45.40
C LYS A 440 4.28 -25.24 44.12
N VAL A 441 4.94 -24.66 43.08
CA VAL A 441 5.28 -25.34 41.83
C VAL A 441 6.77 -25.16 41.61
N GLU A 442 7.45 -26.22 41.22
CA GLU A 442 8.88 -26.15 40.85
C GLU A 442 9.06 -25.25 39.63
N GLY A 443 10.04 -24.34 39.68
CA GLY A 443 10.30 -23.42 38.59
C GLY A 443 11.58 -22.61 38.84
N ILE A 444 11.89 -21.73 37.87
CA ILE A 444 13.11 -20.89 37.94
C ILE A 444 12.68 -19.47 38.26
N ASP A 445 13.10 -19.00 39.45
CA ASP A 445 12.79 -17.63 39.88
C ASP A 445 13.50 -16.61 38.96
N THR A 446 12.78 -15.58 38.60
CA THR A 446 13.22 -14.52 37.71
C THR A 446 12.54 -13.19 38.06
N LYS A 447 12.87 -12.15 37.30
CA LYS A 447 12.12 -10.89 37.31
C LYS A 447 11.50 -10.65 35.97
N GLU A 448 10.27 -10.18 35.98
CA GLU A 448 9.57 -9.78 34.76
C GLU A 448 10.33 -8.58 34.12
N PRO A 449 10.60 -8.60 32.80
CA PRO A 449 11.55 -7.68 32.17
C PRO A 449 11.05 -6.22 32.02
N ILE A 450 9.73 -5.96 32.20
CA ILE A 450 9.15 -4.62 31.99
C ILE A 450 9.18 -3.79 33.29
N PHE A 451 8.59 -4.35 34.36
CA PHE A 451 8.43 -3.64 35.66
C PHE A 451 9.34 -4.17 36.76
N GLY A 452 10.13 -5.22 36.45
CA GLY A 452 11.03 -5.83 37.44
C GLY A 452 10.31 -6.61 38.52
N LEU A 453 9.04 -6.97 38.34
CA LEU A 453 8.23 -7.69 39.31
C LEU A 453 8.80 -9.10 39.56
N PRO A 454 8.70 -9.66 40.75
CA PRO A 454 9.03 -11.06 41.01
C PRO A 454 8.23 -11.97 40.13
N ALA A 455 8.90 -12.88 39.41
CA ALA A 455 8.27 -13.82 38.51
C ALA A 455 8.94 -15.19 38.57
N ARG A 456 8.30 -16.21 38.06
CA ARG A 456 8.83 -17.58 37.99
C ARG A 456 8.51 -18.22 36.69
N TRP A 457 9.52 -18.82 36.05
CA TRP A 457 9.34 -19.70 34.90
C TRP A 457 8.92 -21.09 35.37
N VAL A 458 7.79 -21.59 34.89
CA VAL A 458 7.23 -22.90 35.22
C VAL A 458 7.03 -23.73 33.93
N PRO A 459 7.18 -25.05 33.99
CA PRO A 459 6.98 -25.90 32.83
C PRO A 459 5.56 -25.78 32.28
N ILE A 460 5.41 -25.88 30.92
CA ILE A 460 4.11 -25.72 30.24
C ILE A 460 3.05 -26.73 30.71
N GLU A 461 3.48 -27.89 31.15
CA GLU A 461 2.64 -28.95 31.69
C GLU A 461 1.88 -28.54 32.98
N ALA A 462 2.40 -27.59 33.72
CA ALA A 462 1.82 -27.08 34.95
C ALA A 462 0.71 -26.02 34.71
N ARG A 463 0.44 -25.65 33.46
CA ARG A 463 -0.50 -24.57 33.06
C ARG A 463 -1.86 -24.72 33.75
N SER A 464 -2.52 -25.85 33.60
CA SER A 464 -3.87 -26.08 34.13
C SER A 464 -3.94 -26.02 35.68
N LEU A 465 -2.88 -26.45 36.35
CA LEU A 465 -2.76 -26.39 37.80
C LEU A 465 -2.63 -24.93 38.29
N ILE A 466 -1.91 -24.11 37.56
CA ILE A 466 -1.59 -22.72 37.91
C ILE A 466 -2.80 -21.82 37.65
N GLU A 467 -3.41 -21.94 36.45
CA GLU A 467 -4.64 -21.24 36.09
C GLU A 467 -5.80 -21.62 37.04
N GLY A 468 -5.90 -22.89 37.46
CA GLY A 468 -6.86 -23.33 38.44
C GLY A 468 -6.70 -22.73 39.83
N LYS A 469 -5.52 -22.18 40.17
CA LYS A 469 -5.24 -21.41 41.40
C LYS A 469 -5.44 -19.90 41.23
N GLY A 470 -5.86 -19.43 40.07
CA GLY A 470 -6.11 -18.01 39.79
C GLY A 470 -4.90 -17.19 39.39
N TYR A 471 -3.74 -17.81 39.14
CA TYR A 471 -2.59 -17.11 38.64
C TYR A 471 -2.63 -16.94 37.12
N THR A 472 -2.19 -15.78 36.64
CA THR A 472 -2.04 -15.52 35.20
C THR A 472 -0.73 -16.11 34.70
N VAL A 473 -0.80 -16.91 33.64
CA VAL A 473 0.37 -17.47 32.95
C VAL A 473 0.61 -16.76 31.64
N ILE A 474 1.88 -16.46 31.33
CA ILE A 474 2.29 -15.69 30.16
C ILE A 474 3.28 -16.53 29.34
N GLU A 475 3.00 -16.70 28.05
CA GLU A 475 3.89 -17.37 27.11
C GLU A 475 5.11 -16.51 26.79
N GLY A 476 6.27 -17.13 26.47
CA GLY A 476 7.49 -16.41 26.19
C GLY A 476 7.39 -15.39 25.06
N SER A 477 6.71 -15.74 23.97
CA SER A 477 6.46 -14.79 22.87
C SER A 477 5.57 -13.61 23.28
N ALA A 478 4.62 -13.83 24.19
CA ALA A 478 3.78 -12.78 24.76
C ALA A 478 4.58 -11.84 25.67
N VAL A 479 5.54 -12.37 26.43
CA VAL A 479 6.46 -11.54 27.25
C VAL A 479 7.27 -10.59 26.34
N ILE A 480 7.83 -11.10 25.24
CA ILE A 480 8.54 -10.26 24.25
C ILE A 480 7.59 -9.20 23.67
N ALA A 481 6.38 -9.59 23.25
CA ALA A 481 5.41 -8.68 22.66
C ALA A 481 4.99 -7.57 23.62
N THR A 482 4.76 -7.89 24.91
CA THR A 482 4.41 -6.90 25.93
C THR A 482 5.58 -5.95 26.22
N HIS A 483 6.81 -6.49 26.32
CA HIS A 483 8.02 -5.69 26.49
C HIS A 483 8.23 -4.75 25.30
N LEU A 484 8.05 -5.25 24.09
CA LEU A 484 8.13 -4.46 22.87
C LEU A 484 7.09 -3.32 22.85
N THR A 485 5.86 -3.62 23.28
CA THR A 485 4.77 -2.63 23.41
C THR A 485 5.17 -1.48 24.33
N GLU A 486 5.69 -1.80 25.50
CA GLU A 486 6.09 -0.78 26.47
C GLU A 486 7.29 0.05 25.99
N ILE A 487 8.29 -0.58 25.36
CA ILE A 487 9.43 0.14 24.78
C ILE A 487 8.97 1.08 23.64
N ILE A 488 8.03 0.66 22.79
CA ILE A 488 7.49 1.54 21.75
C ILE A 488 6.73 2.73 22.37
N LYS A 489 5.98 2.50 23.46
CA LYS A 489 5.28 3.58 24.18
C LYS A 489 6.26 4.58 24.84
N GLN A 490 7.38 4.08 25.36
CA GLN A 490 8.41 4.91 26.00
C GLN A 490 9.22 5.74 25.00
N HIS A 491 9.48 5.20 23.80
CA HIS A 491 10.30 5.81 22.75
C HIS A 491 9.51 6.21 21.51
N GLY A 492 8.20 6.41 21.63
CA GLY A 492 7.33 6.78 20.51
C GLY A 492 7.72 8.08 19.83
N ASP A 493 8.28 9.03 20.59
CA ASP A 493 8.81 10.29 20.09
C ASP A 493 10.04 10.08 19.18
N GLU A 494 10.94 9.14 19.51
CA GLU A 494 12.10 8.82 18.70
C GLU A 494 11.73 8.08 17.38
N LEU A 495 10.65 7.30 17.42
CA LEU A 495 10.17 6.53 16.27
C LEU A 495 9.40 7.38 15.25
N LEU A 496 8.86 8.54 15.66
CA LEU A 496 8.08 9.41 14.79
C LEU A 496 8.98 10.23 13.85
N THR A 497 9.05 9.83 12.58
CA THR A 497 9.83 10.53 11.56
C THR A 497 9.04 11.66 10.89
N ARG A 498 9.73 12.57 10.17
CA ARG A 498 9.05 13.60 9.35
C ARG A 498 8.15 13.01 8.27
N GLN A 499 8.56 11.88 7.71
CA GLN A 499 7.78 11.20 6.68
C GLN A 499 6.48 10.64 7.26
N ASP A 500 6.51 10.15 8.50
CA ASP A 500 5.30 9.65 9.17
C ASP A 500 4.36 10.79 9.53
N VAL A 501 4.90 11.94 9.96
CA VAL A 501 4.10 13.15 10.19
C VAL A 501 3.44 13.63 8.90
N GLN A 502 4.16 13.61 7.77
CA GLN A 502 3.56 13.96 6.48
C GLN A 502 2.40 13.02 6.14
N ARG A 503 2.59 11.70 6.30
CA ARG A 503 1.53 10.72 6.06
C ARG A 503 0.30 10.93 6.97
N LEU A 504 0.53 11.23 8.24
CA LEU A 504 -0.55 11.53 9.18
C LEU A 504 -1.34 12.78 8.76
N ILE A 505 -0.64 13.84 8.32
CA ILE A 505 -1.29 15.05 7.80
C ILE A 505 -2.04 14.77 6.50
N ASP A 506 -1.51 13.93 5.60
CA ASP A 506 -2.17 13.56 4.36
C ASP A 506 -3.50 12.81 4.63
N VAL A 507 -3.54 11.94 5.63
CA VAL A 507 -4.78 11.27 6.09
C VAL A 507 -5.80 12.28 6.63
N VAL A 508 -5.35 13.29 7.40
CA VAL A 508 -6.23 14.37 7.85
C VAL A 508 -6.73 15.20 6.66
N ARG A 509 -5.87 15.49 5.68
CA ARG A 509 -6.22 16.27 4.49
C ARG A 509 -7.31 15.61 3.64
N GLU A 510 -7.37 14.28 3.58
CA GLU A 510 -8.42 13.57 2.85
C GLU A 510 -9.84 13.90 3.36
N ASN A 511 -10.00 14.04 4.68
CA ASN A 511 -11.31 14.27 5.29
C ASN A 511 -11.52 15.73 5.77
N TYR A 512 -10.43 16.41 6.15
CA TYR A 512 -10.42 17.77 6.72
C TYR A 512 -9.36 18.65 6.04
N PRO A 513 -9.49 18.94 4.73
CA PRO A 513 -8.47 19.67 3.96
C PRO A 513 -8.18 21.06 4.53
N ALA A 514 -9.20 21.76 5.00
CA ALA A 514 -9.03 23.11 5.58
C ALA A 514 -8.12 23.11 6.81
N VAL A 515 -8.22 22.11 7.67
CA VAL A 515 -7.39 21.98 8.89
C VAL A 515 -5.93 21.68 8.53
N ALA A 516 -5.71 20.72 7.62
CA ALA A 516 -4.38 20.33 7.21
C ALA A 516 -3.65 21.47 6.49
N ASP A 517 -4.33 22.20 5.61
CA ASP A 517 -3.76 23.31 4.85
C ASP A 517 -3.48 24.52 5.76
N ASP A 518 -4.37 24.85 6.70
CA ASP A 518 -4.13 25.92 7.68
C ASP A 518 -2.92 25.60 8.57
N ALA A 519 -2.83 24.37 9.07
CA ALA A 519 -1.71 23.94 9.88
C ALA A 519 -0.36 24.06 9.13
N LEU A 520 -0.28 23.64 7.88
CA LEU A 520 0.93 23.75 7.06
C LEU A 520 1.26 25.18 6.62
N ASN A 521 0.28 26.06 6.58
CA ASN A 521 0.50 27.50 6.31
C ASN A 521 1.09 28.22 7.53
N GLN A 522 0.75 27.81 8.76
CA GLN A 522 1.20 28.44 10.00
C GLN A 522 2.49 27.80 10.55
N LEU A 523 2.66 26.49 10.39
CA LEU A 523 3.72 25.69 10.95
C LEU A 523 4.45 24.89 9.87
N SER A 524 5.77 24.86 9.95
CA SER A 524 6.58 23.93 9.16
C SER A 524 6.35 22.48 9.63
N LEU A 525 6.57 21.51 8.74
CA LEU A 525 6.50 20.08 9.07
C LEU A 525 7.40 19.70 10.25
N GLY A 526 8.55 20.39 10.40
CA GLY A 526 9.47 20.17 11.53
C GLY A 526 8.96 20.73 12.85
N GLU A 527 8.16 21.81 12.84
CA GLU A 527 7.51 22.35 14.05
C GLU A 527 6.37 21.43 14.49
N ILE A 528 5.56 20.95 13.55
CA ILE A 528 4.52 19.95 13.81
C ILE A 528 5.15 18.67 14.37
N GLN A 529 6.22 18.16 13.76
CA GLN A 529 6.93 16.98 14.27
C GLN A 529 7.36 17.16 15.73
N ARG A 530 7.99 18.28 16.06
CA ARG A 530 8.46 18.56 17.45
C ARG A 530 7.29 18.62 18.42
N LEU A 531 6.16 19.21 18.03
CA LEU A 531 4.95 19.22 18.87
C LEU A 531 4.40 17.81 19.10
N LEU A 532 4.26 17.01 18.06
CA LEU A 532 3.77 15.64 18.17
C LEU A 532 4.73 14.76 18.98
N GLN A 533 6.04 14.92 18.80
CA GLN A 533 7.06 14.25 19.62
C GLN A 533 6.97 14.65 21.09
N ALA A 534 6.72 15.92 21.39
CA ALA A 534 6.55 16.39 22.78
C ALA A 534 5.29 15.80 23.43
N LEU A 535 4.19 15.63 22.67
CA LEU A 535 2.98 14.94 23.14
C LEU A 535 3.26 13.46 23.44
N LEU A 536 3.92 12.75 22.51
CA LEU A 536 4.26 11.33 22.68
C LEU A 536 5.21 11.09 23.87
N ARG A 537 6.17 11.98 24.11
CA ARG A 537 7.06 11.91 25.27
C ARG A 537 6.30 11.96 26.60
N GLU A 538 5.18 12.66 26.61
CA GLU A 538 4.26 12.69 27.74
C GLU A 538 3.13 11.64 27.63
N ARG A 539 3.27 10.66 26.74
CA ARG A 539 2.31 9.57 26.48
C ARG A 539 0.92 10.03 26.05
N VAL A 540 0.78 11.23 25.49
CA VAL A 540 -0.48 11.75 24.97
C VAL A 540 -0.76 11.17 23.59
N PRO A 541 -1.91 10.50 23.39
CA PRO A 541 -2.26 9.91 22.10
C PRO A 541 -2.46 10.97 20.99
N LEU A 542 -1.97 10.67 19.78
CA LEU A 542 -2.12 11.54 18.59
C LEU A 542 -3.38 11.23 17.78
N ARG A 543 -4.28 10.39 18.27
CA ARG A 543 -5.46 9.93 17.51
C ARG A 543 -6.38 11.06 17.06
N ASP A 544 -6.56 12.06 17.89
CA ASP A 544 -7.33 13.27 17.56
C ASP A 544 -6.41 14.33 16.94
N LEU A 545 -5.78 13.96 15.81
CA LEU A 545 -4.85 14.83 15.10
C LEU A 545 -5.54 16.09 14.56
N VAL A 546 -6.83 16.04 14.30
CA VAL A 546 -7.63 17.20 13.84
C VAL A 546 -7.62 18.28 14.92
N THR A 547 -8.03 17.96 16.14
CA THR A 547 -8.01 18.90 17.28
C THR A 547 -6.61 19.40 17.58
N ILE A 548 -5.59 18.52 17.50
CA ILE A 548 -4.19 18.89 17.71
C ILE A 548 -3.76 19.96 16.70
N LEU A 549 -4.03 19.74 15.40
CA LEU A 549 -3.63 20.67 14.34
C LEU A 549 -4.41 22.00 14.39
N GLU A 550 -5.70 21.98 14.70
CA GLU A 550 -6.50 23.19 14.86
C GLU A 550 -5.96 24.09 15.97
N ILE A 551 -5.75 23.55 17.16
CA ILE A 551 -5.24 24.32 18.30
C ILE A 551 -3.79 24.77 18.07
N ALA A 552 -2.98 23.93 17.44
CA ALA A 552 -1.61 24.29 17.10
C ALA A 552 -1.57 25.46 16.09
N SER A 553 -2.41 25.44 15.05
CA SER A 553 -2.55 26.52 14.09
C SER A 553 -2.98 27.83 14.74
N ASP A 554 -4.04 27.79 15.56
CA ASP A 554 -4.54 28.96 16.26
C ASP A 554 -3.50 29.54 17.21
N THR A 555 -2.76 28.69 17.91
CA THR A 555 -1.69 29.13 18.80
C THR A 555 -0.52 29.71 18.03
N ALA A 556 -0.15 29.15 16.88
CA ALA A 556 0.94 29.60 16.04
C ALA A 556 0.74 31.02 15.47
N ARG A 557 -0.51 31.47 15.35
CA ARG A 557 -0.84 32.87 14.98
C ARG A 557 -0.47 33.89 16.06
N VAL A 558 -0.37 33.44 17.31
CA VAL A 558 -0.04 34.29 18.46
C VAL A 558 1.40 34.11 18.88
N THR A 559 1.88 32.88 18.97
CA THR A 559 3.25 32.53 19.38
C THR A 559 3.71 31.21 18.79
N LYS A 560 5.00 31.14 18.46
CA LYS A 560 5.66 29.90 18.03
C LYS A 560 6.43 29.18 19.14
N ASP A 561 6.22 29.59 20.39
CA ASP A 561 6.81 28.91 21.54
C ASP A 561 6.20 27.52 21.71
N LEU A 562 7.06 26.48 21.59
CA LEU A 562 6.65 25.08 21.62
C LEU A 562 6.02 24.68 22.98
N GLU A 563 6.50 25.24 24.10
CA GLU A 563 5.97 24.90 25.43
C GLU A 563 4.56 25.44 25.62
N ILE A 564 4.30 26.66 25.13
CA ILE A 564 2.96 27.26 25.16
C ILE A 564 2.01 26.49 24.23
N MET A 565 2.48 26.12 23.03
CA MET A 565 1.70 25.36 22.07
C MET A 565 1.35 23.97 22.60
N LEU A 566 2.33 23.28 23.18
CA LEU A 566 2.14 21.97 23.82
C LEU A 566 1.08 22.05 24.93
N GLN A 567 1.17 23.07 25.79
CA GLN A 567 0.22 23.24 26.89
C GLN A 567 -1.20 23.51 26.39
N ARG A 568 -1.37 24.36 25.35
CA ARG A 568 -2.67 24.66 24.75
C ARG A 568 -3.30 23.43 24.10
N VAL A 569 -2.50 22.66 23.36
CA VAL A 569 -2.97 21.41 22.74
C VAL A 569 -3.41 20.40 23.82
N ARG A 570 -2.63 20.26 24.90
CA ARG A 570 -2.98 19.38 26.02
C ARG A 570 -4.27 19.82 26.71
N GLU A 571 -4.49 21.12 26.90
CA GLU A 571 -5.76 21.66 27.44
C GLU A 571 -6.96 21.28 26.57
N GLY A 572 -6.80 21.34 25.22
CA GLY A 572 -7.84 20.89 24.30
C GLY A 572 -8.09 19.37 24.33
N LEU A 573 -7.05 18.61 24.62
CA LEU A 573 -7.13 17.16 24.80
C LEU A 573 -7.44 16.71 26.24
N GLY A 574 -7.71 17.66 27.15
CA GLY A 574 -7.82 17.42 28.58
C GLY A 574 -8.79 16.30 28.96
N ARG A 575 -9.90 16.16 28.24
CA ARG A 575 -10.85 15.05 28.42
C ARG A 575 -10.21 13.67 28.14
N ILE A 576 -9.38 13.56 27.12
CA ILE A 576 -8.70 12.29 26.78
C ILE A 576 -7.64 12.02 27.80
N ILE A 577 -6.80 13.00 28.12
CA ILE A 577 -5.68 12.88 29.03
C ILE A 577 -6.13 12.54 30.45
N SER A 578 -7.12 13.28 30.99
CA SER A 578 -7.54 13.07 32.39
C SER A 578 -8.31 11.76 32.61
N ARG A 579 -9.02 11.26 31.58
CA ARG A 579 -9.74 9.97 31.68
C ARG A 579 -8.81 8.77 31.64
N GLU A 580 -7.64 8.87 31.06
CA GLU A 580 -6.64 7.79 31.08
C GLU A 580 -6.21 7.41 32.49
N TRP A 581 -6.20 8.39 33.40
CA TRP A 581 -5.79 8.23 34.80
C TRP A 581 -6.96 8.04 35.76
N ALA A 582 -8.19 8.14 35.29
CA ALA A 582 -9.38 7.97 36.11
C ALA A 582 -9.67 6.49 36.36
N THR A 583 -10.20 6.20 37.54
CA THR A 583 -10.72 4.85 37.84
C THR A 583 -11.97 4.53 36.98
N PRO A 584 -12.34 3.24 36.82
CA PRO A 584 -13.56 2.87 36.12
C PRO A 584 -14.84 3.55 36.66
N GLU A 585 -14.80 3.97 37.92
CA GLU A 585 -15.91 4.66 38.61
C GLU A 585 -15.95 6.17 38.30
N GLY A 586 -15.02 6.69 37.50
CA GLY A 586 -14.94 8.10 37.13
C GLY A 586 -14.31 8.98 38.21
N THR A 587 -13.49 8.42 39.08
CA THR A 587 -12.73 9.15 40.09
C THR A 587 -11.27 9.31 39.66
N LEU A 588 -10.71 10.52 39.78
CA LEU A 588 -9.32 10.80 39.48
C LEU A 588 -8.56 10.98 40.81
N PRO A 589 -7.63 10.06 41.18
CA PRO A 589 -6.79 10.19 42.36
C PRO A 589 -5.71 11.25 42.14
N VAL A 590 -5.71 12.32 42.91
CA VAL A 590 -4.85 13.49 42.70
C VAL A 590 -3.99 13.79 43.94
N ILE A 591 -2.74 14.19 43.66
CA ILE A 591 -1.88 14.84 44.66
C ILE A 591 -1.86 16.33 44.32
N LEU A 592 -2.30 17.15 45.27
CA LEU A 592 -2.36 18.59 45.10
C LEU A 592 -1.06 19.24 45.59
N ILE A 593 -0.78 20.45 45.16
CA ILE A 593 0.31 21.29 45.68
C ILE A 593 -0.31 22.37 46.54
N ASP A 594 0.23 22.58 47.73
CA ASP A 594 -0.21 23.69 48.59
C ASP A 594 -0.04 25.04 47.89
N PRO A 595 -1.01 25.96 47.96
CA PRO A 595 -0.95 27.23 47.22
C PRO A 595 0.30 28.07 47.48
N LYS A 596 0.81 28.10 48.72
CA LYS A 596 2.04 28.82 49.06
C LYS A 596 3.27 28.15 48.44
N THR A 597 3.28 26.82 48.46
CA THR A 597 4.34 26.01 47.83
C THR A 597 4.29 26.22 46.29
N GLU A 598 3.12 26.26 45.69
CA GLU A 598 2.97 26.49 44.24
C GLU A 598 3.48 27.89 43.87
N GLU A 599 3.12 28.94 44.64
CA GLU A 599 3.62 30.31 44.44
C GLU A 599 5.15 30.38 44.52
N LYS A 600 5.76 29.70 45.51
CA LYS A 600 7.22 29.58 45.68
C LYS A 600 7.84 28.88 44.45
N LEU A 601 7.24 27.80 43.97
CA LEU A 601 7.73 27.07 42.80
C LEU A 601 7.59 27.92 41.51
N VAL A 602 6.49 28.62 41.31
CA VAL A 602 6.29 29.52 40.18
C VAL A 602 7.31 30.67 40.19
N SER A 603 7.58 31.26 41.35
CA SER A 603 8.60 32.32 41.50
C SER A 603 10.04 31.84 41.23
N SER A 604 10.27 30.54 41.30
CA SER A 604 11.55 29.87 41.02
C SER A 604 11.70 29.42 39.55
N LEU A 605 10.79 29.81 38.67
CA LEU A 605 10.86 29.52 37.24
C LEU A 605 11.77 30.51 36.50
N PHE A 606 12.71 29.98 35.73
CA PHE A 606 13.61 30.75 34.87
C PHE A 606 13.45 30.36 33.41
N LYS A 607 13.28 31.33 32.54
CA LYS A 607 13.25 31.10 31.11
C LYS A 607 14.67 31.09 30.55
N THR A 608 15.05 29.99 29.90
CA THR A 608 16.32 29.79 29.21
C THR A 608 16.08 29.62 27.71
N ASP A 609 17.14 29.64 26.92
CA ASP A 609 17.07 29.38 25.46
C ASP A 609 16.56 27.96 25.12
N GLN A 610 16.65 27.03 26.09
CA GLN A 610 16.20 25.64 25.95
C GLN A 610 14.82 25.37 26.56
N GLY A 611 14.12 26.41 27.04
CA GLY A 611 12.80 26.32 27.65
C GLY A 611 12.79 26.79 29.12
N THR A 612 11.64 26.63 29.76
CA THR A 612 11.43 27.02 31.16
C THR A 612 11.97 25.95 32.11
N VAL A 613 12.81 26.33 33.04
CA VAL A 613 13.45 25.44 34.03
C VAL A 613 13.06 25.87 35.46
N LEU A 614 12.80 24.89 36.30
CA LEU A 614 12.57 25.11 37.73
C LEU A 614 13.90 25.00 38.49
N SER A 615 14.35 26.09 39.12
CA SER A 615 15.58 26.15 39.89
C SER A 615 15.22 26.29 41.37
N LEU A 616 15.49 25.26 42.16
CA LEU A 616 15.21 25.19 43.59
C LEU A 616 16.50 25.12 44.39
N GLU A 617 16.45 25.65 45.60
CA GLU A 617 17.51 25.43 46.61
C GLU A 617 17.62 23.94 46.95
N PRO A 618 18.81 23.40 47.24
CA PRO A 618 19.04 21.98 47.50
C PRO A 618 18.11 21.37 48.54
N GLU A 619 17.82 22.10 49.60
CA GLU A 619 16.95 21.65 50.69
C GLU A 619 15.47 21.55 50.22
N SER A 620 14.96 22.57 49.57
CA SER A 620 13.60 22.57 48.97
C SER A 620 13.43 21.47 47.92
N TRP A 621 14.48 21.22 47.15
CA TRP A 621 14.56 20.13 46.18
C TRP A 621 14.42 18.76 46.85
N GLN A 622 15.22 18.47 47.87
CA GLN A 622 15.22 17.19 48.59
C GLN A 622 13.86 16.96 49.26
N ASN A 623 13.29 18.01 49.88
CA ASN A 623 11.99 17.94 50.52
C ASN A 623 10.87 17.63 49.50
N LEU A 624 10.91 18.25 48.32
CA LEU A 624 9.95 17.97 47.23
C LEU A 624 9.97 16.50 46.81
N ILE A 625 11.17 15.94 46.58
CA ILE A 625 11.33 14.56 46.17
C ILE A 625 10.86 13.59 47.25
N ASN A 626 11.32 13.78 48.48
CA ASN A 626 10.97 12.91 49.60
C ASN A 626 9.46 12.90 49.86
N ARG A 627 8.82 14.08 49.82
CA ARG A 627 7.39 14.20 50.03
C ARG A 627 6.60 13.55 48.89
N THR A 628 7.03 13.78 47.63
CA THR A 628 6.42 13.16 46.48
C THR A 628 6.55 11.63 46.53
N SER A 629 7.71 11.09 46.87
CA SER A 629 7.93 9.66 47.03
C SER A 629 6.97 9.03 48.05
N ALA A 630 6.86 9.65 49.23
CA ALA A 630 5.99 9.17 50.29
C ALA A 630 4.51 9.12 49.87
N LEU A 631 4.02 10.14 49.14
CA LEU A 631 2.65 10.20 48.64
C LEU A 631 2.37 9.20 47.51
N ILE A 632 3.36 8.96 46.66
CA ILE A 632 3.25 7.92 45.60
C ILE A 632 3.18 6.53 46.27
N GLU A 633 4.02 6.24 47.25
CA GLU A 633 4.00 4.96 47.97
C GLU A 633 2.67 4.74 48.70
N GLU A 634 2.13 5.78 49.34
CA GLU A 634 0.82 5.72 50.01
C GLU A 634 -0.31 5.43 49.02
N SER A 635 -0.27 6.11 47.87
CA SER A 635 -1.25 5.91 46.78
C SER A 635 -1.20 4.50 46.21
N THR A 636 0.02 3.99 45.96
CA THR A 636 0.24 2.65 45.42
C THR A 636 -0.25 1.56 46.40
N LYS A 637 -0.05 1.75 47.71
CA LYS A 637 -0.62 0.83 48.71
C LYS A 637 -2.15 0.80 48.72
N LYS A 638 -2.80 1.88 48.28
CA LYS A 638 -4.25 1.96 48.11
C LYS A 638 -4.73 1.45 46.71
N GLY A 639 -3.79 1.00 45.88
CA GLY A 639 -4.09 0.50 44.52
C GLY A 639 -4.34 1.59 43.48
N PHE A 640 -3.96 2.85 43.78
CA PHE A 640 -4.14 3.97 42.89
C PHE A 640 -2.83 4.39 42.22
N GLN A 641 -2.91 4.85 40.97
CA GLN A 641 -1.83 5.53 40.29
C GLN A 641 -2.10 7.04 40.30
N PRO A 642 -1.47 7.80 41.21
CA PRO A 642 -1.85 9.19 41.42
C PRO A 642 -1.26 10.11 40.37
N VAL A 643 -1.96 11.23 40.13
CA VAL A 643 -1.56 12.31 39.25
C VAL A 643 -1.28 13.55 40.08
N ILE A 644 -0.17 14.24 39.83
CA ILE A 644 0.09 15.55 40.44
C ILE A 644 -0.66 16.62 39.61
N VAL A 645 -1.39 17.49 40.33
CA VAL A 645 -2.15 18.58 39.70
C VAL A 645 -1.57 19.92 40.12
N THR A 646 -1.35 20.80 39.13
CA THR A 646 -0.74 22.13 39.32
C THR A 646 -1.21 23.14 38.28
N SER A 647 -0.73 24.37 38.31
CA SER A 647 -0.99 25.39 37.30
C SER A 647 -0.32 25.07 35.94
N SER A 648 -0.90 25.58 34.85
CA SER A 648 -0.37 25.39 33.50
C SER A 648 1.08 25.85 33.34
N GLN A 649 1.49 26.89 34.05
CA GLN A 649 2.87 27.42 33.99
C GLN A 649 3.89 26.49 34.65
N LEU A 650 3.52 25.85 35.77
CA LEU A 650 4.40 24.99 36.53
C LEU A 650 4.45 23.55 36.01
N ARG A 651 3.40 23.13 35.33
CA ARG A 651 3.20 21.73 34.91
C ARG A 651 4.42 21.12 34.19
N LEU A 652 4.88 21.72 33.12
CA LEU A 652 5.95 21.16 32.29
C LEU A 652 7.31 21.22 32.99
N PRO A 653 7.73 22.34 33.63
CA PRO A 653 8.94 22.37 34.42
C PRO A 653 8.96 21.37 35.56
N LEU A 654 7.84 21.20 36.26
CA LEU A 654 7.70 20.23 37.34
C LEU A 654 7.78 18.79 36.84
N LYS A 655 7.11 18.46 35.72
CA LYS A 655 7.19 17.14 35.07
C LYS A 655 8.64 16.80 34.73
N ARG A 656 9.37 17.69 34.05
CA ARG A 656 10.79 17.48 33.68
C ARG A 656 11.70 17.24 34.88
N LEU A 657 11.39 17.89 35.98
CA LEU A 657 12.11 17.75 37.21
C LEU A 657 11.87 16.38 37.85
N LEU A 658 10.61 15.98 38.00
CA LEU A 658 10.21 14.76 38.69
C LEU A 658 10.47 13.49 37.87
N GLU A 659 10.43 13.57 36.53
CA GLU A 659 10.62 12.44 35.63
C GLU A 659 11.95 11.70 35.83
N ARG A 660 13.01 12.41 36.26
CA ARG A 660 14.30 11.81 36.55
C ARG A 660 14.28 10.83 37.74
N PHE A 661 13.33 11.00 38.67
CA PHE A 661 13.19 10.18 39.88
C PHE A 661 11.97 9.27 39.81
N PHE A 662 10.92 9.73 39.13
CA PHE A 662 9.64 9.06 38.99
C PHE A 662 9.23 9.04 37.54
N PRO A 663 9.81 8.17 36.68
CA PRO A 663 9.57 8.18 35.22
C PRO A 663 8.12 8.01 34.84
N GLN A 664 7.35 7.34 35.70
CA GLN A 664 5.94 7.01 35.40
C GLN A 664 4.95 8.05 35.96
N ILE A 665 5.41 9.09 36.67
CA ILE A 665 4.51 10.08 37.27
C ILE A 665 3.89 10.99 36.20
N SER A 666 2.60 11.18 36.28
CA SER A 666 1.89 12.15 35.42
C SER A 666 1.67 13.46 36.19
N VAL A 667 1.86 14.58 35.48
CA VAL A 667 1.58 15.92 35.99
C VAL A 667 0.57 16.58 35.05
N LEU A 668 -0.59 16.93 35.56
CA LEU A 668 -1.67 17.60 34.84
C LEU A 668 -1.81 19.06 35.30
N ALA A 669 -2.21 19.91 34.38
CA ALA A 669 -2.68 21.24 34.76
C ALA A 669 -4.16 21.18 35.20
N TYR A 670 -4.59 22.10 36.07
CA TYR A 670 -6.01 22.23 36.42
C TYR A 670 -6.92 22.37 35.20
N SER A 671 -6.45 23.02 34.14
CA SER A 671 -7.16 23.20 32.87
C SER A 671 -7.30 21.94 32.01
N GLU A 672 -6.50 20.89 32.30
CA GLU A 672 -6.53 19.61 31.57
C GLU A 672 -7.53 18.61 32.15
N ILE A 673 -8.15 18.91 33.30
CA ILE A 673 -9.05 17.99 34.00
C ILE A 673 -10.47 18.08 33.42
N ASP A 674 -11.04 16.92 33.04
CA ASP A 674 -12.45 16.82 32.62
C ASP A 674 -13.38 17.16 33.80
N ARG A 675 -14.27 18.12 33.57
CA ARG A 675 -15.23 18.60 34.59
C ARG A 675 -16.18 17.53 35.11
N THR A 676 -16.30 16.42 34.43
CA THR A 676 -17.19 15.30 34.81
C THR A 676 -16.53 14.33 35.79
N LEU A 677 -15.19 14.41 35.99
CA LEU A 677 -14.47 13.53 36.90
C LEU A 677 -14.56 14.04 38.35
N LYS A 678 -14.69 13.09 39.27
CA LYS A 678 -14.57 13.37 40.71
C LYS A 678 -13.12 13.33 41.11
N LEU A 679 -12.62 14.38 41.79
CA LEU A 679 -11.26 14.42 42.32
C LEU A 679 -11.21 13.78 43.67
N GLU A 680 -10.32 12.79 43.85
CA GLU A 680 -10.02 12.20 45.16
C GLU A 680 -8.63 12.67 45.61
N ASN A 681 -8.60 13.49 46.62
CA ASN A 681 -7.34 14.02 47.14
C ASN A 681 -6.60 12.96 47.97
N ILE A 682 -5.49 12.46 47.45
CA ILE A 682 -4.61 11.49 48.10
C ILE A 682 -3.70 12.18 49.14
N GLY A 683 -3.27 13.39 48.83
CA GLY A 683 -2.38 14.16 49.71
C GLY A 683 -1.95 15.50 49.11
N VAL A 684 -1.25 16.27 49.91
CA VAL A 684 -0.81 17.62 49.53
C VAL A 684 0.71 17.71 49.68
N ILE A 685 1.40 18.25 48.68
CA ILE A 685 2.82 18.56 48.69
C ILE A 685 2.99 19.94 49.33
N MET A 686 3.74 20.02 50.43
CA MET A 686 4.10 21.25 51.15
C MET A 686 5.62 21.33 51.27
N LEU A 687 6.23 22.51 50.99
CA LEU A 687 7.64 22.80 51.04
C LEU A 687 7.94 23.87 52.09
#